data_56504a8e871575e34f1d50398beb90e4
#
_entry.id   56504a8e871575e34f1d50398beb90e4
#
_cell.length_a   1.000
_cell.length_b   1.000
_cell.length_c   1.000
_cell.angle_alpha   90.00
_cell.angle_beta   90.00
_cell.angle_gamma   90.00
#
_symmetry.space_group_name_H-M   'P 1'
#
loop_
_entity.id
_entity.type
_entity.pdbx_description
1 polymer ?
#
loop_
_entity_poly.entity_id
_entity_poly.type
_entity_poly.pdbx_seq_one_letter_code
_entity_poly.pdbx_strand_id
1 'polypeptide(L)'
;MRPRLPHYAAALLEPLQFFTPSGNTLESLADTEWKDLLSFCDRANLTLTFGHLAPPFLPEWVKARIAGNLSNNAERHRRWQTAVHEIADSLHARFIDFVLLKGAAHAPDFTPDPLLRAHGDIDIWCLPETISNASAAFSDLGYRPFGDSQGRHLPPLLRPTDWKWLGDYFAIDLPIPVDLHYSLWDRDLERLDGPPEREFWERRTITLIEDRPVATLCLADTVAFAALHSLMHMLHGDLRLQRAWEIAYFLNSRASDNTFWTDWQKLHPVHLRILEVTMFALVATWFQCKLPPLIAEEMEILPSDARLWIESKAWSPVESLFQPNKDELWLQLALLDRLRDKTSVFFRRMFPVQAVVSRDRQGKGALVTRTVHHLRALLPTISEAAKWWWTRQSLDRNFLNFLLSSGLFDLGEFIFFLLYNLYLLDLGFSEVLVGRIVSAMTAGSFFGVIPAAALLRRWGVRSVLVVAIAGASVSTALRAMTSDPPSLLLFAFLNGFFLSVWAVCLLPSVAACTTERNRTCAFSLVASLGIGIGIGAGLLGGQLPSALAHFGAHATPLESKRAALLFGSAIVSLAIVPALRLRFPEVRPLPSEKKLYPRSKFISGFIFAVFVWSFAIGIFNPFFNVYFARRLHLSVEHIGTIFSLSQFAQVAAILAAPWFLRKIPGIKGIATAQFATAVMLVLLAMTATPTAAAVAYVVYMAFQNMTEPCLFSVLMNRVTPAERGGASALHFLATSFAGTLSAMAAGAALARWGYSFVLEAAALLALVAAILMFATRALYRAGSPNPRPQSLAKTIPLESSSQAGGA
;
A
#
# COMPACT_ATOMS: atom_id res chain seq x y z
N MET A 1 0.39 10.98 21.91
CA MET A 1 -0.95 10.33 22.01
C MET A 1 -0.95 9.39 23.21
N ARG A 2 -2.04 9.32 24.01
CA ARG A 2 -2.14 8.30 25.07
C ARG A 2 -2.38 6.94 24.40
N PRO A 3 -1.66 5.87 24.82
CA PRO A 3 -1.84 4.54 24.25
C PRO A 3 -3.23 3.97 24.56
N ARG A 4 -3.77 3.18 23.63
CA ARG A 4 -5.03 2.45 23.77
C ARG A 4 -4.77 1.08 24.41
N LEU A 5 -4.50 1.07 25.70
CA LEU A 5 -4.18 -0.13 26.45
C LEU A 5 -5.34 -0.52 27.38
N PRO A 6 -5.51 -1.83 27.70
CA PRO A 6 -6.34 -2.25 28.83
C PRO A 6 -5.88 -1.58 30.12
N HIS A 7 -6.80 -1.36 31.06
CA HIS A 7 -6.52 -0.66 32.32
C HIS A 7 -5.34 -1.29 33.10
N TYR A 8 -5.33 -2.61 33.21
CA TYR A 8 -4.23 -3.33 33.88
C TYR A 8 -2.87 -3.19 33.14
N ALA A 9 -2.88 -3.09 31.82
CA ALA A 9 -1.65 -2.92 31.05
C ALA A 9 -1.08 -1.49 31.17
N ALA A 10 -1.96 -0.50 31.24
CA ALA A 10 -1.54 0.87 31.53
C ALA A 10 -0.95 0.99 32.94
N ALA A 11 -1.60 0.35 33.94
CA ALA A 11 -1.12 0.29 35.32
C ALA A 11 0.25 -0.42 35.43
N LEU A 12 0.47 -1.49 34.68
CA LEU A 12 1.76 -2.20 34.61
C LEU A 12 2.91 -1.30 34.17
N LEU A 13 2.69 -0.41 33.18
CA LEU A 13 3.76 0.41 32.62
C LEU A 13 4.21 1.53 33.54
N GLU A 14 3.40 1.95 34.52
CA GLU A 14 3.75 3.04 35.44
C GLU A 14 5.01 2.77 36.27
N PRO A 15 5.14 1.65 36.99
CA PRO A 15 6.36 1.37 37.76
C PRO A 15 7.58 1.02 36.90
N LEU A 16 7.39 0.69 35.62
CA LEU A 16 8.47 0.39 34.68
C LEU A 16 9.13 1.65 34.10
N GLN A 17 8.56 2.86 34.34
CA GLN A 17 9.13 4.11 33.88
C GLN A 17 10.33 4.54 34.72
N PHE A 18 11.34 5.15 34.07
CA PHE A 18 12.57 5.60 34.75
C PHE A 18 12.49 7.01 35.28
N PHE A 19 11.71 7.91 34.65
CA PHE A 19 11.69 9.31 35.03
C PHE A 19 10.66 9.62 36.11
N THR A 20 9.47 9.08 36.02
CA THR A 20 8.37 9.30 36.99
C THR A 20 7.69 7.97 37.33
N PRO A 21 8.41 7.02 37.97
CA PRO A 21 7.77 5.77 38.34
C PRO A 21 6.64 6.04 39.32
N SER A 22 5.47 5.48 39.07
CA SER A 22 4.32 5.55 39.94
C SER A 22 3.62 4.19 39.99
N GLY A 23 2.73 4.02 40.90
CA GLY A 23 1.94 2.80 41.03
C GLY A 23 0.51 3.08 41.46
N ASN A 24 0.09 4.34 41.37
CA ASN A 24 -1.22 4.78 41.84
C ASN A 24 -2.38 4.05 41.14
N THR A 25 -2.22 3.76 39.86
CA THR A 25 -3.24 3.01 39.11
C THR A 25 -3.31 1.56 39.53
N LEU A 26 -2.21 0.96 40.04
CA LEU A 26 -2.21 -0.42 40.57
C LEU A 26 -3.13 -0.60 41.78
N GLU A 27 -3.28 0.41 42.63
CA GLU A 27 -4.15 0.37 43.80
C GLU A 27 -5.63 0.30 43.42
N SER A 28 -5.99 0.72 42.22
CA SER A 28 -7.37 0.71 41.72
C SER A 28 -7.77 -0.58 41.00
N LEU A 29 -6.84 -1.53 40.82
CA LEU A 29 -7.10 -2.78 40.10
C LEU A 29 -7.95 -3.75 40.92
N ALA A 30 -8.99 -4.31 40.29
CA ALA A 30 -9.74 -5.44 40.87
C ALA A 30 -8.94 -6.75 40.80
N ASP A 31 -9.31 -7.74 41.60
CA ASP A 31 -8.64 -9.05 41.65
C ASP A 31 -8.60 -9.76 40.26
N THR A 32 -9.60 -9.57 39.44
CA THR A 32 -9.64 -10.09 38.07
C THR A 32 -8.60 -9.43 37.20
N GLU A 33 -8.45 -8.10 37.27
CA GLU A 33 -7.45 -7.34 36.55
C GLU A 33 -6.02 -7.68 37.01
N TRP A 34 -5.81 -7.94 38.31
CA TRP A 34 -4.56 -8.44 38.85
C TRP A 34 -4.16 -9.80 38.25
N LYS A 35 -5.12 -10.71 38.08
CA LYS A 35 -4.88 -12.01 37.42
C LYS A 35 -4.51 -11.84 35.96
N ASP A 36 -5.19 -10.95 35.24
CA ASP A 36 -4.89 -10.63 33.86
C ASP A 36 -3.51 -9.97 33.71
N LEU A 37 -3.16 -9.03 34.61
CA LEU A 37 -1.85 -8.39 34.67
C LEU A 37 -0.74 -9.42 34.89
N LEU A 38 -0.87 -10.29 35.88
CA LEU A 38 0.14 -11.32 36.19
C LEU A 38 0.27 -12.32 35.04
N SER A 39 -0.84 -12.73 34.44
CA SER A 39 -0.83 -13.61 33.27
C SER A 39 -0.13 -12.96 32.08
N PHE A 40 -0.30 -11.65 31.90
CA PHE A 40 0.43 -10.89 30.90
C PHE A 40 1.92 -10.77 31.22
N CYS A 41 2.26 -10.45 32.50
CA CYS A 41 3.65 -10.36 32.96
C CYS A 41 4.41 -11.67 32.76
N ASP A 42 3.78 -12.82 33.08
CA ASP A 42 4.38 -14.13 32.88
C ASP A 42 4.74 -14.39 31.42
N ARG A 43 3.80 -14.11 30.50
CA ARG A 43 4.03 -14.24 29.04
C ARG A 43 5.08 -13.27 28.50
N ALA A 44 5.14 -12.06 29.05
CA ALA A 44 6.08 -11.01 28.67
C ALA A 44 7.44 -11.12 29.39
N ASN A 45 7.62 -12.11 30.28
CA ASN A 45 8.77 -12.31 31.17
C ASN A 45 9.04 -11.14 32.15
N LEU A 46 8.01 -10.31 32.44
CA LEU A 46 8.14 -9.11 33.28
C LEU A 46 7.86 -9.35 34.76
N THR A 47 7.35 -10.49 35.14
CA THR A 47 6.84 -10.76 36.50
C THR A 47 7.84 -10.42 37.61
N LEU A 48 9.08 -10.82 37.44
CA LEU A 48 10.14 -10.61 38.45
C LEU A 48 10.59 -9.15 38.50
N THR A 49 10.82 -8.55 37.34
CA THR A 49 11.18 -7.12 37.24
C THR A 49 10.06 -6.22 37.76
N PHE A 50 8.82 -6.50 37.43
CA PHE A 50 7.65 -5.80 37.98
C PHE A 50 7.56 -5.92 39.51
N GLY A 51 7.74 -7.15 40.03
CA GLY A 51 7.74 -7.37 41.46
C GLY A 51 8.86 -6.66 42.22
N HIS A 52 10.02 -6.47 41.60
CA HIS A 52 11.13 -5.70 42.15
C HIS A 52 10.83 -4.19 42.18
N LEU A 53 10.18 -3.65 41.12
CA LEU A 53 9.95 -2.22 40.97
C LEU A 53 8.70 -1.69 41.68
N ALA A 54 7.70 -2.53 41.91
CA ALA A 54 6.40 -2.13 42.44
C ALA A 54 6.06 -2.66 43.87
N PRO A 55 6.99 -2.99 44.77
CA PRO A 55 6.66 -3.66 46.06
C PRO A 55 5.62 -2.93 46.91
N PRO A 56 5.62 -1.57 47.02
CA PRO A 56 4.66 -0.85 47.86
C PRO A 56 3.21 -0.98 47.42
N PHE A 57 2.98 -1.22 46.13
CA PHE A 57 1.65 -1.21 45.51
C PHE A 57 1.05 -2.60 45.31
N LEU A 58 1.79 -3.69 45.68
CA LEU A 58 1.33 -5.05 45.47
C LEU A 58 0.48 -5.58 46.60
N PRO A 59 -0.68 -6.23 46.32
CA PRO A 59 -1.42 -7.02 47.32
C PRO A 59 -0.57 -8.17 47.86
N GLU A 60 -0.82 -8.60 49.10
CA GLU A 60 -0.02 -9.63 49.77
C GLU A 60 0.01 -10.96 49.02
N TRP A 61 -1.11 -11.36 48.40
CA TRP A 61 -1.14 -12.59 47.60
C TRP A 61 -0.30 -12.49 46.33
N VAL A 62 -0.20 -11.29 45.75
CA VAL A 62 0.66 -11.02 44.59
C VAL A 62 2.13 -11.09 45.02
N LYS A 63 2.49 -10.47 46.14
CA LYS A 63 3.86 -10.52 46.68
C LYS A 63 4.28 -11.96 46.94
N ALA A 64 3.42 -12.76 47.61
CA ALA A 64 3.69 -14.15 47.89
C ALA A 64 3.92 -14.98 46.61
N ARG A 65 3.10 -14.77 45.58
CA ARG A 65 3.28 -15.43 44.28
C ARG A 65 4.61 -15.05 43.62
N ILE A 66 4.92 -13.76 43.56
CA ILE A 66 6.18 -13.29 42.92
C ILE A 66 7.40 -13.79 43.69
N ALA A 67 7.35 -13.82 45.04
CA ALA A 67 8.42 -14.38 45.86
C ALA A 67 8.64 -15.88 45.56
N GLY A 68 7.58 -16.65 45.39
CA GLY A 68 7.66 -18.05 44.92
C GLY A 68 8.31 -18.17 43.52
N ASN A 69 7.89 -17.33 42.59
CA ASN A 69 8.48 -17.29 41.23
C ASN A 69 9.96 -16.93 41.28
N LEU A 70 10.38 -15.98 42.12
CA LEU A 70 11.77 -15.59 42.29
C LEU A 70 12.62 -16.75 42.86
N SER A 71 12.12 -17.46 43.86
CA SER A 71 12.79 -18.66 44.42
C SER A 71 12.95 -19.73 43.34
N ASN A 72 11.92 -20.02 42.56
CA ASN A 72 11.97 -21.00 41.51
C ASN A 72 12.96 -20.54 40.37
N ASN A 73 12.94 -19.24 40.04
CA ASN A 73 13.86 -18.69 39.06
C ASN A 73 15.34 -18.76 39.53
N ALA A 74 15.61 -18.58 40.82
CA ALA A 74 16.96 -18.74 41.36
C ALA A 74 17.49 -20.18 41.17
N GLU A 75 16.63 -21.20 41.35
CA GLU A 75 17.00 -22.57 41.05
C GLU A 75 17.19 -22.81 39.56
N ARG A 76 16.32 -22.26 38.75
CA ARG A 76 16.48 -22.32 37.27
C ARG A 76 17.75 -21.63 36.82
N HIS A 77 18.11 -20.51 37.41
CA HIS A 77 19.35 -19.78 37.08
C HIS A 77 20.58 -20.68 37.35
N ARG A 78 20.64 -21.38 38.50
CA ARG A 78 21.70 -22.34 38.77
C ARG A 78 21.76 -23.48 37.75
N ARG A 79 20.64 -24.06 37.37
CA ARG A 79 20.55 -25.08 36.34
C ARG A 79 21.02 -24.54 34.97
N TRP A 80 20.68 -23.29 34.65
CA TRP A 80 21.12 -22.62 33.46
C TRP A 80 22.64 -22.44 33.44
N GLN A 81 23.22 -21.97 34.52
CA GLN A 81 24.68 -21.81 34.68
C GLN A 81 25.40 -23.15 34.53
N THR A 82 24.91 -24.19 35.19
CA THR A 82 25.47 -25.55 35.06
C THR A 82 25.45 -26.03 33.61
N ALA A 83 24.34 -25.80 32.88
CA ALA A 83 24.24 -26.19 31.48
C ALA A 83 25.18 -25.39 30.59
N VAL A 84 25.35 -24.10 30.83
CA VAL A 84 26.32 -23.25 30.08
C VAL A 84 27.76 -23.76 30.30
N HIS A 85 28.13 -24.10 31.53
CA HIS A 85 29.48 -24.64 31.84
C HIS A 85 29.72 -25.99 31.16
N GLU A 86 28.77 -26.92 31.22
CA GLU A 86 28.83 -28.22 30.55
C GLU A 86 29.03 -28.08 29.02
N ILE A 87 28.25 -27.14 28.43
CA ILE A 87 28.38 -26.85 26.99
C ILE A 87 29.72 -26.23 26.68
N ALA A 88 30.17 -25.26 27.46
CA ALA A 88 31.45 -24.61 27.30
C ALA A 88 32.60 -25.61 27.36
N ASP A 89 32.63 -26.50 28.37
CA ASP A 89 33.61 -27.55 28.53
C ASP A 89 33.63 -28.51 27.30
N SER A 90 32.45 -28.90 26.82
CA SER A 90 32.31 -29.76 25.63
C SER A 90 32.80 -29.12 24.34
N LEU A 91 32.55 -27.85 24.13
CA LEU A 91 33.00 -27.11 22.95
C LEU A 91 34.51 -26.87 23.00
N HIS A 92 35.03 -26.45 24.16
CA HIS A 92 36.48 -26.24 24.36
C HIS A 92 37.29 -27.53 24.18
N ALA A 93 36.77 -28.66 24.66
CA ALA A 93 37.44 -29.97 24.48
C ALA A 93 37.57 -30.36 22.99
N ARG A 94 36.78 -29.75 22.11
CA ARG A 94 36.81 -29.96 20.64
C ARG A 94 37.44 -28.80 19.90
N PHE A 95 38.03 -27.84 20.59
CA PHE A 95 38.65 -26.63 20.01
C PHE A 95 37.66 -25.82 19.18
N ILE A 96 36.39 -25.76 19.63
CA ILE A 96 35.35 -24.98 18.97
C ILE A 96 35.16 -23.68 19.74
N ASP A 97 35.50 -22.58 19.10
CA ASP A 97 35.21 -21.23 19.60
C ASP A 97 33.71 -20.93 19.48
N PHE A 98 33.18 -20.28 20.49
CA PHE A 98 31.76 -19.86 20.52
C PHE A 98 31.61 -18.54 21.28
N VAL A 99 30.45 -17.90 21.15
CA VAL A 99 30.05 -16.70 21.88
C VAL A 99 28.70 -16.92 22.51
N LEU A 100 28.58 -16.65 23.81
CA LEU A 100 27.30 -16.62 24.54
C LEU A 100 26.65 -15.25 24.26
N LEU A 101 25.43 -15.26 23.67
CA LEU A 101 24.80 -14.04 23.20
C LEU A 101 23.91 -13.33 24.23
N LYS A 102 23.37 -14.06 25.20
CA LYS A 102 22.39 -13.57 26.15
C LYS A 102 22.62 -14.21 27.56
N GLY A 103 21.64 -13.99 28.43
CA GLY A 103 21.69 -14.59 29.78
C GLY A 103 22.57 -13.79 30.73
N ALA A 104 23.51 -14.45 31.41
CA ALA A 104 24.44 -13.82 32.34
C ALA A 104 25.39 -12.80 31.68
N ALA A 105 25.58 -12.88 30.34
CA ALA A 105 26.34 -11.87 29.60
C ALA A 105 25.70 -10.47 29.64
N HIS A 106 24.44 -10.34 30.04
CA HIS A 106 23.72 -9.09 30.16
C HIS A 106 23.77 -8.44 31.55
N ALA A 107 24.18 -9.17 32.58
CA ALA A 107 24.29 -8.61 33.93
C ALA A 107 25.70 -8.03 34.17
N PRO A 108 25.83 -6.89 34.89
CA PRO A 108 24.78 -6.07 35.49
C PRO A 108 24.25 -4.95 34.57
N ASP A 109 24.71 -4.87 33.35
CA ASP A 109 24.48 -3.70 32.48
C ASP A 109 23.02 -3.53 32.00
N PHE A 110 22.28 -4.65 31.85
CA PHE A 110 20.92 -4.66 31.35
C PHE A 110 19.85 -4.95 32.40
N THR A 111 20.25 -5.35 33.60
CA THR A 111 19.36 -5.64 34.72
C THR A 111 20.11 -5.42 36.04
N PRO A 112 19.45 -4.86 37.07
CA PRO A 112 20.11 -4.65 38.35
C PRO A 112 20.50 -5.96 39.08
N ASP A 113 19.78 -7.04 38.80
CA ASP A 113 20.03 -8.37 39.37
C ASP A 113 19.72 -9.44 38.31
N PRO A 114 20.64 -10.38 38.02
CA PRO A 114 20.41 -11.46 37.07
C PRO A 114 19.22 -12.35 37.40
N LEU A 115 18.84 -12.45 38.67
CA LEU A 115 17.69 -13.23 39.13
C LEU A 115 16.32 -12.61 38.75
N LEU A 116 16.29 -11.32 38.38
CA LEU A 116 15.08 -10.67 37.87
C LEU A 116 14.74 -11.04 36.43
N ARG A 117 15.67 -11.72 35.77
CA ARG A 117 15.46 -12.22 34.42
C ARG A 117 15.07 -13.70 34.44
N ALA A 118 13.97 -14.04 33.78
CA ALA A 118 13.61 -15.44 33.56
C ALA A 118 14.50 -16.05 32.47
N HIS A 119 15.35 -17.01 32.84
CA HIS A 119 16.24 -17.72 31.93
C HIS A 119 15.46 -18.82 31.23
N GLY A 120 15.11 -18.58 29.93
CA GLY A 120 14.27 -19.50 29.15
C GLY A 120 15.03 -20.34 28.14
N ASP A 121 16.17 -19.84 27.64
CA ASP A 121 16.96 -20.40 26.55
C ASP A 121 18.46 -20.12 26.78
N ILE A 122 19.33 -20.85 26.05
CA ILE A 122 20.76 -20.59 25.96
C ILE A 122 21.07 -20.31 24.49
N ASP A 123 21.46 -19.08 24.16
CA ASP A 123 21.82 -18.66 22.83
C ASP A 123 23.33 -18.71 22.63
N ILE A 124 23.81 -19.58 21.76
CA ILE A 124 25.22 -19.76 21.45
C ILE A 124 25.46 -19.45 19.96
N TRP A 125 26.45 -18.65 19.69
CA TRP A 125 26.86 -18.33 18.34
C TRP A 125 28.20 -18.97 18.02
N CYS A 126 28.24 -19.77 16.95
CA CYS A 126 29.42 -20.35 16.35
C CYS A 126 29.55 -19.89 14.90
N LEU A 127 30.79 -19.88 14.40
CA LEU A 127 31.02 -19.59 12.97
C LEU A 127 30.43 -20.69 12.09
N PRO A 128 29.95 -20.36 10.88
CA PRO A 128 29.31 -21.31 9.97
C PRO A 128 30.18 -22.55 9.69
N GLU A 129 31.52 -22.40 9.68
CA GLU A 129 32.46 -23.47 9.42
C GLU A 129 32.52 -24.51 10.54
N THR A 130 32.21 -24.09 11.77
CA THR A 130 32.27 -24.96 12.96
C THR A 130 30.93 -25.47 13.42
N ILE A 131 29.81 -24.98 12.82
CA ILE A 131 28.46 -25.24 13.29
C ILE A 131 28.10 -26.74 13.33
N SER A 132 28.55 -27.51 12.35
CA SER A 132 28.31 -28.96 12.28
C SER A 132 29.00 -29.70 13.41
N ASN A 133 30.24 -29.33 13.74
CA ASN A 133 31.00 -29.90 14.83
C ASN A 133 30.41 -29.49 16.20
N ALA A 134 29.94 -28.24 16.31
CA ALA A 134 29.25 -27.79 17.49
C ALA A 134 27.94 -28.58 17.70
N SER A 135 27.14 -28.78 16.63
CA SER A 135 25.91 -29.58 16.69
C SER A 135 26.17 -31.04 17.12
N ALA A 136 27.31 -31.64 16.68
CA ALA A 136 27.73 -32.97 17.12
C ALA A 136 28.08 -32.99 18.61
N ALA A 137 28.77 -31.96 19.13
CA ALA A 137 29.09 -31.82 20.54
C ALA A 137 27.81 -31.78 21.41
N PHE A 138 26.78 -31.04 20.98
CA PHE A 138 25.50 -31.05 21.65
C PHE A 138 24.78 -32.41 21.62
N SER A 139 24.88 -33.13 20.51
CA SER A 139 24.32 -34.48 20.40
C SER A 139 24.95 -35.45 21.39
N ASP A 140 26.27 -35.35 21.65
CA ASP A 140 26.97 -36.16 22.62
C ASP A 140 26.59 -35.80 24.09
N LEU A 141 26.21 -34.53 24.34
CA LEU A 141 25.61 -34.08 25.60
C LEU A 141 24.13 -34.48 25.78
N GLY A 142 23.61 -35.25 24.85
CA GLY A 142 22.20 -35.73 24.89
C GLY A 142 21.17 -34.77 24.37
N TYR A 143 21.56 -33.60 23.78
CA TYR A 143 20.62 -32.72 23.13
C TYR A 143 20.13 -33.30 21.79
N ARG A 144 18.88 -33.03 21.43
CA ARG A 144 18.26 -33.48 20.17
C ARG A 144 17.52 -32.30 19.54
N PRO A 145 17.48 -32.19 18.20
CA PRO A 145 16.73 -31.16 17.51
C PRO A 145 15.24 -31.24 17.83
N PHE A 146 14.63 -30.08 18.09
CA PHE A 146 13.21 -29.94 18.39
C PHE A 146 12.60 -28.78 17.58
N GLY A 147 11.67 -29.10 16.67
CA GLY A 147 11.06 -28.10 15.78
C GLY A 147 11.87 -27.81 14.52
N ASP A 148 11.57 -26.69 13.89
CA ASP A 148 12.13 -26.30 12.61
C ASP A 148 13.27 -25.26 12.74
N SER A 149 14.19 -25.24 11.78
CA SER A 149 15.23 -24.21 11.66
C SER A 149 14.60 -22.84 11.37
N GLN A 150 15.16 -21.79 11.91
CA GLN A 150 14.76 -20.39 11.66
C GLN A 150 15.93 -19.62 11.08
N GLY A 151 16.13 -19.65 9.79
CA GLY A 151 16.98 -18.79 8.98
C GLY A 151 18.35 -18.31 9.48
N ARG A 152 18.61 -18.30 10.79
CA ARG A 152 19.84 -17.83 11.46
C ARG A 152 20.39 -18.79 12.50
N HIS A 153 19.64 -19.79 12.93
CA HIS A 153 20.04 -20.83 13.86
C HIS A 153 19.51 -22.20 13.41
N LEU A 154 20.18 -23.25 13.83
CA LEU A 154 19.70 -24.62 13.67
C LEU A 154 18.38 -24.81 14.43
N PRO A 155 17.64 -25.94 14.18
CA PRO A 155 16.50 -26.27 15.03
C PRO A 155 16.90 -26.22 16.50
N PRO A 156 16.08 -25.59 17.38
CA PRO A 156 16.36 -25.58 18.82
C PRO A 156 16.70 -26.96 19.34
N LEU A 157 17.70 -27.04 20.19
CA LEU A 157 18.22 -28.28 20.74
C LEU A 157 17.68 -28.45 22.16
N LEU A 158 17.13 -29.63 22.48
CA LEU A 158 16.56 -29.91 23.77
C LEU A 158 16.99 -31.30 24.26
N ARG A 159 17.27 -31.44 25.53
CA ARG A 159 17.41 -32.78 26.16
C ARG A 159 16.02 -33.41 26.28
N PRO A 160 15.83 -34.67 25.84
CA PRO A 160 14.55 -35.36 26.00
C PRO A 160 14.10 -35.34 27.46
N THR A 161 12.83 -35.04 27.70
CA THR A 161 12.22 -34.97 29.01
C THR A 161 10.74 -35.37 28.93
N ASP A 162 10.21 -35.95 29.97
CA ASP A 162 8.79 -36.25 30.13
C ASP A 162 7.94 -35.05 30.59
N TRP A 163 8.58 -33.88 30.75
CA TRP A 163 7.94 -32.65 31.18
C TRP A 163 6.82 -32.22 30.21
N LYS A 164 5.70 -31.83 30.80
CA LYS A 164 4.54 -31.33 30.05
C LYS A 164 4.22 -29.91 30.48
N TRP A 165 3.86 -29.07 29.51
CA TRP A 165 3.41 -27.71 29.80
C TRP A 165 2.12 -27.68 30.64
N LEU A 166 2.19 -27.11 31.81
CA LEU A 166 1.07 -26.97 32.77
C LEU A 166 0.63 -25.50 32.95
N GLY A 167 1.16 -24.56 32.16
CA GLY A 167 0.81 -23.13 32.29
C GLY A 167 1.70 -22.32 33.21
N ASP A 168 2.69 -22.92 33.86
CA ASP A 168 3.63 -22.26 34.77
C ASP A 168 4.96 -21.90 34.04
N TYR A 169 5.21 -20.62 33.87
CA TYR A 169 6.43 -20.08 33.24
C TYR A 169 7.67 -20.16 34.18
N PHE A 170 7.46 -20.40 35.48
CA PHE A 170 8.50 -20.46 36.49
C PHE A 170 8.68 -21.87 37.08
N ALA A 171 8.11 -22.90 36.45
CA ALA A 171 8.33 -24.26 36.86
C ALA A 171 9.82 -24.61 36.90
N ILE A 172 10.30 -25.19 37.99
CA ILE A 172 11.74 -25.46 38.21
C ILE A 172 12.26 -26.45 37.16
N ASP A 173 11.46 -27.44 36.81
CA ASP A 173 11.76 -28.49 35.82
C ASP A 173 11.50 -28.13 34.36
N LEU A 174 11.06 -26.88 34.10
CA LEU A 174 10.90 -26.38 32.73
C LEU A 174 12.20 -26.61 31.92
N PRO A 175 12.16 -27.31 30.80
CA PRO A 175 13.34 -27.57 29.96
C PRO A 175 14.01 -26.28 29.49
N ILE A 176 15.33 -26.28 29.38
CA ILE A 176 16.15 -25.17 28.87
C ILE A 176 16.62 -25.54 27.48
N PRO A 177 16.01 -25.02 26.42
CA PRO A 177 16.48 -25.22 25.04
C PRO A 177 17.77 -24.45 24.78
N VAL A 178 18.53 -24.93 23.80
CA VAL A 178 19.73 -24.26 23.30
C VAL A 178 19.49 -23.88 21.83
N ASP A 179 19.64 -22.60 21.55
CA ASP A 179 19.60 -22.06 20.19
C ASP A 179 21.04 -21.88 19.66
N LEU A 180 21.41 -22.73 18.69
CA LEU A 180 22.74 -22.72 18.10
C LEU A 180 22.71 -21.85 16.83
N HIS A 181 23.22 -20.63 16.95
CA HIS A 181 23.25 -19.63 15.89
C HIS A 181 24.49 -19.81 15.00
N TYR A 182 24.32 -19.67 13.70
CA TYR A 182 25.40 -19.52 12.73
C TYR A 182 25.42 -18.12 12.07
N SER A 183 24.41 -17.30 12.35
CA SER A 183 24.33 -15.90 11.97
C SER A 183 23.54 -15.13 13.03
N LEU A 184 23.86 -13.85 13.22
CA LEU A 184 23.15 -12.96 14.15
C LEU A 184 21.90 -12.34 13.53
N TRP A 185 21.82 -12.28 12.18
CA TRP A 185 20.80 -11.57 11.45
C TRP A 185 20.41 -12.31 10.16
N ASP A 186 19.09 -12.37 9.87
CA ASP A 186 18.58 -12.94 8.62
C ASP A 186 18.29 -11.83 7.61
N ARG A 187 19.28 -11.47 6.80
CA ARG A 187 19.15 -10.45 5.76
C ARG A 187 18.13 -10.82 4.68
N ASP A 188 17.97 -12.09 4.36
CA ASP A 188 17.03 -12.55 3.34
C ASP A 188 15.57 -12.43 3.80
N LEU A 189 15.35 -12.61 5.09
CA LEU A 189 14.05 -12.43 5.70
C LEU A 189 13.75 -10.94 5.96
N GLU A 190 14.66 -10.21 6.59
CA GLU A 190 14.41 -8.83 7.01
C GLU A 190 14.54 -7.82 5.87
N ARG A 191 15.38 -8.10 4.88
CA ARG A 191 15.78 -7.19 3.81
C ARG A 191 16.48 -5.92 4.29
N LEU A 192 16.84 -5.87 5.56
CA LEU A 192 17.64 -4.84 6.21
C LEU A 192 19.06 -5.36 6.37
N ASP A 193 20.05 -4.49 6.22
CA ASP A 193 21.45 -4.85 6.42
C ASP A 193 21.74 -5.03 7.92
N GLY A 194 22.27 -6.20 8.29
CA GLY A 194 22.53 -6.59 9.67
C GLY A 194 23.89 -6.13 10.18
N PRO A 195 24.30 -6.63 11.36
CA PRO A 195 25.58 -6.30 11.96
C PRO A 195 26.74 -6.87 11.14
N PRO A 196 27.93 -6.26 11.22
CA PRO A 196 29.16 -6.82 10.63
C PRO A 196 29.67 -7.98 11.50
N GLU A 197 29.15 -9.20 11.28
CA GLU A 197 29.34 -10.36 12.14
C GLU A 197 30.82 -10.73 12.34
N ARG A 198 31.64 -10.57 11.30
CA ARG A 198 33.07 -10.83 11.41
C ARG A 198 33.76 -9.90 12.42
N GLU A 199 33.43 -8.62 12.37
CA GLU A 199 33.98 -7.63 13.29
C GLU A 199 33.46 -7.88 14.73
N PHE A 200 32.19 -8.26 14.89
CA PHE A 200 31.63 -8.66 16.20
C PHE A 200 32.36 -9.88 16.75
N TRP A 201 32.68 -10.85 15.92
CA TRP A 201 33.47 -12.03 16.32
C TRP A 201 34.90 -11.69 16.76
N GLU A 202 35.54 -10.79 16.03
CA GLU A 202 36.93 -10.38 16.32
C GLU A 202 37.03 -9.56 17.63
N ARG A 203 35.97 -8.78 18.00
CA ARG A 203 35.87 -7.93 19.20
C ARG A 203 35.28 -8.64 20.42
N ARG A 204 35.03 -9.94 20.36
CA ARG A 204 34.48 -10.68 21.51
C ARG A 204 35.37 -10.56 22.74
N THR A 205 34.78 -10.54 23.91
CA THR A 205 35.43 -10.40 25.20
C THR A 205 35.20 -11.65 26.06
N ILE A 206 35.97 -11.77 27.15
CA ILE A 206 35.79 -12.85 28.13
C ILE A 206 35.04 -12.30 29.34
N THR A 207 33.93 -12.91 29.68
CA THR A 207 33.11 -12.59 30.90
C THR A 207 33.18 -13.78 31.86
N LEU A 208 33.27 -13.52 33.15
CA LEU A 208 33.22 -14.57 34.17
C LEU A 208 31.75 -14.90 34.50
N ILE A 209 31.42 -16.18 34.41
CA ILE A 209 30.13 -16.73 34.87
C ILE A 209 30.48 -17.73 35.96
N GLU A 210 30.18 -17.39 37.22
CA GLU A 210 30.61 -18.19 38.41
C GLU A 210 32.07 -18.57 38.36
N ASP A 211 32.95 -17.57 38.20
CA ASP A 211 34.42 -17.71 38.13
C ASP A 211 34.94 -18.50 36.92
N ARG A 212 34.11 -18.91 35.98
CA ARG A 212 34.55 -19.53 34.70
C ARG A 212 34.50 -18.55 33.54
N PRO A 213 35.60 -18.52 32.76
CA PRO A 213 35.68 -17.61 31.60
C PRO A 213 34.82 -18.14 30.45
N VAL A 214 33.91 -17.30 29.91
CA VAL A 214 33.08 -17.58 28.75
C VAL A 214 33.20 -16.41 27.78
N ALA A 215 33.35 -16.69 26.51
CA ALA A 215 33.39 -15.64 25.48
C ALA A 215 32.00 -15.04 25.27
N THR A 216 31.92 -13.70 25.27
CA THR A 216 30.71 -12.90 25.04
C THR A 216 31.00 -11.80 24.02
N LEU A 217 29.98 -11.14 23.51
CA LEU A 217 30.15 -9.91 22.72
C LEU A 217 30.76 -8.80 23.60
N CYS A 218 31.55 -7.89 23.03
CA CYS A 218 31.88 -6.65 23.72
C CYS A 218 30.63 -5.84 24.03
N LEU A 219 30.67 -4.93 24.97
CA LEU A 219 29.48 -4.26 25.48
C LEU A 219 28.72 -3.46 24.40
N ALA A 220 29.43 -2.80 23.47
CA ALA A 220 28.81 -2.10 22.35
C ALA A 220 28.05 -3.06 21.42
N ASP A 221 28.67 -4.20 21.08
CA ASP A 221 28.06 -5.22 20.23
C ASP A 221 26.90 -5.94 20.96
N THR A 222 26.98 -6.06 22.30
CA THR A 222 25.89 -6.63 23.12
C THR A 222 24.64 -5.76 23.06
N VAL A 223 24.76 -4.44 23.18
CA VAL A 223 23.59 -3.53 23.07
C VAL A 223 23.04 -3.50 21.65
N ALA A 224 23.90 -3.56 20.62
CA ALA A 224 23.46 -3.69 19.24
C ALA A 224 22.66 -4.97 19.02
N PHE A 225 23.18 -6.10 19.47
CA PHE A 225 22.47 -7.39 19.34
C PHE A 225 21.14 -7.38 20.10
N ALA A 226 21.10 -6.83 21.33
CA ALA A 226 19.85 -6.69 22.08
C ALA A 226 18.82 -5.83 21.35
N ALA A 227 19.24 -4.69 20.76
CA ALA A 227 18.39 -3.79 20.00
C ALA A 227 17.87 -4.46 18.71
N LEU A 228 18.75 -5.06 17.91
CA LEU A 228 18.40 -5.77 16.68
C LEU A 228 17.45 -6.93 16.93
N HIS A 229 17.75 -7.75 17.93
CA HIS A 229 16.92 -8.88 18.30
C HIS A 229 15.50 -8.43 18.75
N SER A 230 15.41 -7.34 19.52
CA SER A 230 14.13 -6.77 19.93
C SER A 230 13.37 -6.14 18.76
N LEU A 231 14.09 -5.42 17.88
CA LEU A 231 13.52 -4.83 16.67
C LEU A 231 12.95 -5.91 15.74
N MET A 232 13.70 -6.98 15.50
CA MET A 232 13.25 -8.10 14.66
C MET A 232 11.97 -8.74 15.20
N HIS A 233 11.93 -9.06 16.51
CA HIS A 233 10.73 -9.61 17.14
C HIS A 233 9.55 -8.64 17.03
N MET A 234 9.77 -7.36 17.28
CA MET A 234 8.76 -6.32 17.14
C MET A 234 8.23 -6.25 15.70
N LEU A 235 9.11 -6.21 14.70
CA LEU A 235 8.71 -6.20 13.29
C LEU A 235 7.86 -7.43 12.93
N HIS A 236 8.07 -8.56 13.58
CA HIS A 236 7.28 -9.77 13.38
C HIS A 236 6.00 -9.84 14.23
N GLY A 237 5.72 -8.83 15.07
CA GLY A 237 4.55 -8.77 15.94
C GLY A 237 4.68 -9.65 17.18
N ASP A 238 5.90 -10.00 17.60
CA ASP A 238 6.23 -10.76 18.83
C ASP A 238 7.09 -9.92 19.77
N LEU A 239 6.65 -8.70 20.09
CA LEU A 239 7.35 -7.82 21.01
C LEU A 239 7.41 -8.42 22.41
N ARG A 240 8.64 -8.53 22.96
CA ARG A 240 8.91 -8.95 24.35
C ARG A 240 9.26 -7.73 25.20
N LEU A 241 8.31 -7.27 26.01
CA LEU A 241 8.49 -6.03 26.78
C LEU A 241 9.65 -6.10 27.77
N GLN A 242 9.98 -7.28 28.33
CA GLN A 242 11.17 -7.44 29.21
C GLN A 242 12.46 -7.06 28.48
N ARG A 243 12.64 -7.53 27.24
CA ARG A 243 13.85 -7.20 26.44
C ARG A 243 13.93 -5.72 26.12
N ALA A 244 12.79 -5.12 25.82
CA ALA A 244 12.69 -3.68 25.59
C ALA A 244 13.02 -2.87 26.85
N TRP A 245 12.56 -3.33 28.04
CA TRP A 245 12.88 -2.70 29.30
C TRP A 245 14.38 -2.85 29.66
N GLU A 246 15.00 -3.98 29.39
CA GLU A 246 16.44 -4.19 29.56
C GLU A 246 17.27 -3.18 28.75
N ILE A 247 16.88 -2.90 27.49
CA ILE A 247 17.51 -1.86 26.67
C ILE A 247 17.29 -0.47 27.30
N ALA A 248 16.08 -0.16 27.79
CA ALA A 248 15.80 1.10 28.45
C ALA A 248 16.62 1.27 29.74
N TYR A 249 16.80 0.19 30.53
CA TYR A 249 17.65 0.17 31.70
C TYR A 249 19.10 0.50 31.33
N PHE A 250 19.64 -0.16 30.30
CA PHE A 250 20.99 0.08 29.78
C PHE A 250 21.18 1.55 29.37
N LEU A 251 20.28 2.10 28.57
CA LEU A 251 20.33 3.50 28.13
C LEU A 251 20.32 4.46 29.30
N ASN A 252 19.41 4.22 30.27
CA ASN A 252 19.25 5.09 31.43
C ASN A 252 20.46 5.06 32.35
N SER A 253 21.03 3.87 32.61
CA SER A 253 22.20 3.70 33.47
C SER A 253 23.47 4.31 32.91
N ARG A 254 23.62 4.26 31.57
CA ARG A 254 24.79 4.78 30.84
C ARG A 254 24.53 6.10 30.11
N ALA A 255 23.46 6.81 30.45
CA ALA A 255 23.08 8.05 29.75
C ALA A 255 24.17 9.13 29.80
N SER A 256 25.04 9.12 30.82
CA SER A 256 26.13 10.10 31.01
C SER A 256 27.51 9.57 30.62
N ASP A 257 27.63 8.33 30.12
CA ASP A 257 28.88 7.71 29.70
C ASP A 257 29.26 8.10 28.27
N ASN A 258 29.73 9.33 28.10
CA ASN A 258 30.07 9.85 26.79
C ASN A 258 31.22 9.06 26.11
N THR A 259 32.12 8.46 26.88
CA THR A 259 33.23 7.67 26.32
C THR A 259 32.68 6.41 25.63
N PHE A 260 31.82 5.68 26.31
CA PHE A 260 31.17 4.48 25.75
C PHE A 260 30.41 4.81 24.48
N TRP A 261 29.60 5.89 24.47
CA TRP A 261 28.78 6.24 23.31
C TRP A 261 29.62 6.74 22.13
N THR A 262 30.75 7.40 22.40
CA THR A 262 31.68 7.78 21.33
C THR A 262 32.35 6.56 20.69
N ASP A 263 32.68 5.56 21.48
CA ASP A 263 33.28 4.33 20.95
C ASP A 263 32.23 3.48 20.24
N TRP A 264 31.01 3.39 20.75
CA TRP A 264 29.89 2.77 20.06
C TRP A 264 29.67 3.39 18.65
N GLN A 265 29.71 4.72 18.55
CA GLN A 265 29.54 5.42 17.26
C GLN A 265 30.63 5.08 16.25
N LYS A 266 31.87 4.92 16.71
CA LYS A 266 33.01 4.54 15.86
C LYS A 266 32.95 3.07 15.43
N LEU A 267 32.50 2.18 16.30
CA LEU A 267 32.47 0.75 16.07
C LEU A 267 31.33 0.31 15.15
N HIS A 268 30.22 1.05 15.13
CA HIS A 268 29.02 0.66 14.40
C HIS A 268 28.83 1.50 13.13
N PRO A 269 28.68 0.86 11.96
CA PRO A 269 28.40 1.55 10.71
C PRO A 269 27.00 2.19 10.73
N VAL A 270 26.80 3.21 9.90
CA VAL A 270 25.55 4.02 9.87
C VAL A 270 24.29 3.17 9.71
N HIS A 271 24.32 2.16 8.84
CA HIS A 271 23.14 1.30 8.63
C HIS A 271 22.75 0.51 9.89
N LEU A 272 23.73 0.07 10.70
CA LEU A 272 23.47 -0.60 11.96
C LEU A 272 22.92 0.38 13.00
N ARG A 273 23.54 1.57 13.13
CA ARG A 273 23.10 2.61 14.05
C ARG A 273 21.65 3.06 13.79
N ILE A 274 21.22 3.11 12.51
CA ILE A 274 19.82 3.40 12.17
C ILE A 274 18.86 2.40 12.84
N LEU A 275 19.19 1.10 12.82
CA LEU A 275 18.35 0.06 13.43
C LEU A 275 18.37 0.14 14.96
N GLU A 276 19.57 0.34 15.56
CA GLU A 276 19.71 0.50 17.00
C GLU A 276 18.97 1.73 17.52
N VAL A 277 19.21 2.90 16.90
CA VAL A 277 18.55 4.18 17.28
C VAL A 277 17.04 4.11 17.11
N THR A 278 16.54 3.38 16.10
CA THR A 278 15.09 3.12 15.97
C THR A 278 14.55 2.44 17.23
N MET A 279 15.22 1.40 17.72
CA MET A 279 14.78 0.69 18.92
C MET A 279 14.99 1.54 20.18
N PHE A 280 16.09 2.28 20.30
CA PHE A 280 16.36 3.18 21.42
C PHE A 280 15.30 4.29 21.54
N ALA A 281 14.87 4.88 20.45
CA ALA A 281 13.81 5.89 20.46
C ALA A 281 12.45 5.31 20.92
N LEU A 282 12.14 4.08 20.52
CA LEU A 282 10.91 3.40 20.94
C LEU A 282 10.91 3.09 22.43
N VAL A 283 11.97 2.46 22.95
CA VAL A 283 12.05 2.11 24.37
C VAL A 283 12.10 3.35 25.26
N ALA A 284 12.74 4.43 24.80
CA ALA A 284 12.72 5.71 25.51
C ALA A 284 11.31 6.29 25.61
N THR A 285 10.50 6.13 24.55
CA THR A 285 9.10 6.55 24.56
C THR A 285 8.25 5.69 25.52
N TRP A 286 8.46 4.36 25.54
CA TRP A 286 7.64 3.44 26.35
C TRP A 286 7.96 3.53 27.84
N PHE A 287 9.25 3.65 28.20
CA PHE A 287 9.71 3.58 29.59
C PHE A 287 10.24 4.91 30.13
N GLN A 288 10.20 5.97 29.35
CA GLN A 288 10.68 7.30 29.75
C GLN A 288 12.11 7.28 30.31
N CYS A 289 13.01 6.50 29.69
CA CYS A 289 14.41 6.49 30.09
C CYS A 289 15.19 7.67 29.49
N LYS A 290 16.29 8.03 30.13
CA LYS A 290 17.20 9.07 29.62
C LYS A 290 17.90 8.53 28.37
N LEU A 291 17.87 9.31 27.31
CA LEU A 291 18.70 9.05 26.13
C LEU A 291 20.06 9.74 26.30
N PRO A 292 21.17 9.06 25.99
CA PRO A 292 22.47 9.69 25.87
C PRO A 292 22.41 10.85 24.85
N PRO A 293 23.11 11.98 25.08
CA PRO A 293 23.09 13.14 24.16
C PRO A 293 23.46 12.74 22.73
N LEU A 294 24.49 11.91 22.55
CA LEU A 294 24.92 11.43 21.24
C LEU A 294 23.84 10.61 20.52
N ILE A 295 23.07 9.80 21.24
CA ILE A 295 21.94 9.04 20.65
C ILE A 295 20.82 9.98 20.22
N ALA A 296 20.57 11.05 20.98
CA ALA A 296 19.57 12.06 20.58
C ALA A 296 19.99 12.78 19.28
N GLU A 297 21.29 13.05 19.10
CA GLU A 297 21.83 13.58 17.84
C GLU A 297 21.73 12.57 16.69
N GLU A 298 22.04 11.29 16.95
CA GLU A 298 21.93 10.21 15.97
C GLU A 298 20.47 9.97 15.49
N MET A 299 19.46 10.41 16.20
CA MET A 299 18.07 10.36 15.69
C MET A 299 17.88 11.15 14.39
N GLU A 300 18.74 12.11 14.07
CA GLU A 300 18.70 12.85 12.81
C GLU A 300 19.13 12.03 11.59
N ILE A 301 19.88 10.94 11.77
CA ILE A 301 20.25 10.03 10.68
C ILE A 301 19.10 9.12 10.26
N LEU A 302 18.04 8.98 11.07
CA LEU A 302 16.89 8.16 10.71
C LEU A 302 16.21 8.68 9.45
N PRO A 303 15.77 7.80 8.55
CA PRO A 303 14.93 8.19 7.43
C PRO A 303 13.73 9.01 7.89
N SER A 304 13.40 10.07 7.16
CA SER A 304 12.30 10.99 7.53
C SER A 304 10.98 10.27 7.79
N ASP A 305 10.71 9.22 7.04
CA ASP A 305 9.48 8.42 7.17
C ASP A 305 9.49 7.57 8.45
N ALA A 306 10.66 7.05 8.85
CA ALA A 306 10.82 6.32 10.11
C ALA A 306 10.67 7.25 11.32
N ARG A 307 11.25 8.46 11.28
CA ARG A 307 11.05 9.47 12.34
C ARG A 307 9.58 9.84 12.51
N LEU A 308 8.89 10.16 11.42
CA LEU A 308 7.46 10.48 11.45
C LEU A 308 6.62 9.32 11.99
N TRP A 309 7.00 8.07 11.66
CA TRP A 309 6.34 6.91 12.20
C TRP A 309 6.54 6.79 13.71
N ILE A 310 7.78 6.96 14.21
CA ILE A 310 8.09 6.94 15.65
C ILE A 310 7.28 8.02 16.37
N GLU A 311 7.28 9.26 15.89
CA GLU A 311 6.54 10.37 16.49
C GLU A 311 5.02 10.11 16.59
N SER A 312 4.45 9.45 15.59
CA SER A 312 2.99 9.26 15.49
C SER A 312 2.50 7.90 15.98
N LYS A 313 3.35 6.86 15.96
CA LYS A 313 2.96 5.45 16.12
C LYS A 313 3.85 4.66 17.10
N ALA A 314 4.72 5.32 17.86
CA ALA A 314 5.63 4.62 18.80
C ALA A 314 4.93 3.62 19.74
N TRP A 315 3.69 3.89 20.14
CA TRP A 315 2.91 3.00 21.02
C TRP A 315 2.23 1.83 20.28
N SER A 316 2.16 1.86 18.96
CA SER A 316 1.46 0.82 18.18
C SER A 316 2.01 -0.60 18.39
N PRO A 317 3.35 -0.84 18.54
CA PRO A 317 3.87 -2.16 18.85
C PRO A 317 3.42 -2.69 20.23
N VAL A 318 3.28 -1.83 21.22
CA VAL A 318 2.77 -2.21 22.54
C VAL A 318 1.26 -2.46 22.48
N GLU A 319 0.51 -1.62 21.75
CA GLU A 319 -0.92 -1.81 21.51
C GLU A 319 -1.21 -3.12 20.76
N SER A 320 -0.32 -3.54 19.86
CA SER A 320 -0.47 -4.78 19.07
C SER A 320 -0.50 -6.05 19.92
N LEU A 321 0.06 -6.01 21.13
CA LEU A 321 -0.01 -7.11 22.10
C LEU A 321 -1.44 -7.38 22.61
N PHE A 322 -2.32 -6.38 22.53
CA PHE A 322 -3.71 -6.43 23.00
C PHE A 322 -4.71 -6.34 21.87
N GLN A 323 -4.44 -5.53 20.87
CA GLN A 323 -5.28 -5.31 19.70
C GLN A 323 -4.45 -5.50 18.43
N PRO A 324 -4.64 -6.60 17.69
CA PRO A 324 -3.83 -6.90 16.51
C PRO A 324 -3.84 -5.77 15.49
N ASN A 325 -2.66 -5.32 15.12
CA ASN A 325 -2.44 -4.39 14.02
C ASN A 325 -1.18 -4.84 13.24
N LYS A 326 -0.79 -4.10 12.21
CA LYS A 326 0.41 -4.35 11.40
C LYS A 326 1.15 -3.05 11.09
N ASP A 327 1.06 -2.10 12.01
CA ASP A 327 1.67 -0.79 11.80
C ASP A 327 3.21 -0.88 11.70
N GLU A 328 3.83 -1.91 12.29
CA GLU A 328 5.27 -2.21 12.19
C GLU A 328 5.72 -2.47 10.74
N LEU A 329 4.80 -2.91 9.86
CA LEU A 329 5.08 -3.03 8.44
C LEU A 329 5.52 -1.70 7.83
N TRP A 330 4.86 -0.61 8.21
CA TRP A 330 5.16 0.72 7.68
C TRP A 330 6.52 1.22 8.18
N LEU A 331 6.88 0.91 9.42
CA LEU A 331 8.22 1.19 9.94
C LEU A 331 9.28 0.40 9.16
N GLN A 332 9.07 -0.91 8.94
CA GLN A 332 10.00 -1.73 8.16
C GLN A 332 10.17 -1.17 6.73
N LEU A 333 9.07 -0.77 6.08
CA LEU A 333 9.14 -0.16 4.75
C LEU A 333 9.84 1.21 4.76
N ALA A 334 9.73 1.98 5.85
CA ALA A 334 10.41 3.26 5.99
C ALA A 334 11.94 3.11 6.18
N LEU A 335 12.38 2.01 6.80
CA LEU A 335 13.80 1.69 7.00
C LEU A 335 14.46 1.09 5.75
N LEU A 336 13.71 0.64 4.76
CA LEU A 336 14.23 0.07 3.51
C LEU A 336 14.47 1.16 2.46
N ASP A 337 15.59 1.07 1.74
CA ASP A 337 15.91 2.02 0.66
C ASP A 337 15.38 1.55 -0.71
N ARG A 338 15.57 0.27 -1.03
CA ARG A 338 15.30 -0.26 -2.37
C ARG A 338 13.83 -0.61 -2.57
N LEU A 339 13.24 -0.12 -3.65
CA LEU A 339 11.83 -0.41 -3.99
C LEU A 339 11.56 -1.92 -4.12
N ARG A 340 12.52 -2.70 -4.63
CA ARG A 340 12.41 -4.16 -4.74
C ARG A 340 12.23 -4.82 -3.38
N ASP A 341 12.99 -4.37 -2.37
CA ASP A 341 12.93 -4.93 -1.01
C ASP A 341 11.63 -4.47 -0.33
N LYS A 342 11.21 -3.21 -0.50
CA LYS A 342 9.90 -2.71 -0.04
C LYS A 342 8.75 -3.55 -0.59
N THR A 343 8.73 -3.83 -1.90
CA THR A 343 7.69 -4.66 -2.51
C THR A 343 7.73 -6.10 -2.01
N SER A 344 8.92 -6.70 -1.89
CA SER A 344 9.09 -8.06 -1.37
C SER A 344 8.56 -8.20 0.06
N VAL A 345 8.94 -7.28 0.96
CA VAL A 345 8.48 -7.27 2.35
C VAL A 345 6.97 -7.03 2.41
N PHE A 346 6.46 -6.05 1.65
CA PHE A 346 5.04 -5.74 1.61
C PHE A 346 4.20 -6.97 1.23
N PHE A 347 4.49 -7.61 0.10
CA PHE A 347 3.72 -8.77 -0.35
C PHE A 347 3.83 -9.94 0.60
N ARG A 348 5.00 -10.23 1.15
CA ARG A 348 5.19 -11.32 2.12
C ARG A 348 4.39 -11.10 3.41
N ARG A 349 4.33 -9.86 3.91
CA ARG A 349 3.60 -9.51 5.13
C ARG A 349 2.09 -9.40 4.91
N MET A 350 1.67 -9.01 3.69
CA MET A 350 0.26 -8.95 3.31
C MET A 350 -0.31 -10.32 2.97
N PHE A 351 0.50 -11.22 2.40
CA PHE A 351 0.10 -12.57 1.98
C PHE A 351 1.08 -13.61 2.56
N PRO A 352 1.07 -13.86 3.87
CA PRO A 352 2.00 -14.79 4.50
C PRO A 352 1.76 -16.22 4.01
N VAL A 353 2.74 -16.78 3.32
CA VAL A 353 2.71 -18.16 2.80
C VAL A 353 3.01 -19.16 3.93
N GLN A 354 3.81 -18.77 4.90
CA GLN A 354 4.15 -19.56 6.08
C GLN A 354 3.64 -18.85 7.35
N ALA A 355 2.83 -19.54 8.11
CA ALA A 355 2.43 -19.05 9.42
C ALA A 355 3.55 -19.30 10.42
N VAL A 356 4.08 -18.24 11.05
CA VAL A 356 4.92 -18.36 12.23
C VAL A 356 4.14 -19.14 13.28
N VAL A 357 4.60 -20.34 13.58
CA VAL A 357 3.93 -21.26 14.50
C VAL A 357 4.18 -20.79 15.92
N SER A 358 3.21 -20.16 16.57
CA SER A 358 3.19 -20.12 18.03
C SER A 358 2.97 -21.55 18.55
N ARG A 359 3.80 -22.00 19.48
CA ARG A 359 3.86 -23.40 20.02
C ARG A 359 2.54 -23.99 20.52
N ASP A 360 1.50 -23.20 20.72
CA ASP A 360 0.31 -23.61 21.48
C ASP A 360 -0.87 -24.19 20.70
N ARG A 361 -0.91 -24.18 19.35
CA ARG A 361 -2.11 -24.67 18.62
C ARG A 361 -1.76 -25.33 17.30
N GLN A 362 -1.56 -26.63 17.33
CA GLN A 362 -1.56 -27.49 16.14
C GLN A 362 -2.98 -28.05 15.89
N GLY A 363 -3.64 -27.63 14.80
CA GLY A 363 -4.93 -28.19 14.40
C GLY A 363 -5.55 -27.45 13.19
N LYS A 364 -6.43 -28.14 12.42
CA LYS A 364 -7.12 -27.55 11.24
C LYS A 364 -7.91 -26.28 11.56
N GLY A 365 -8.37 -26.08 12.79
CA GLY A 365 -8.99 -24.84 13.26
C GLY A 365 -8.02 -23.65 13.41
N ALA A 366 -6.72 -23.91 13.55
CA ALA A 366 -5.72 -22.87 13.69
C ALA A 366 -5.54 -22.02 12.41
N LEU A 367 -5.70 -22.61 11.22
CA LEU A 367 -5.59 -21.89 9.94
C LEU A 367 -6.72 -20.87 9.80
N VAL A 368 -7.95 -21.24 10.09
CA VAL A 368 -9.12 -20.34 10.00
C VAL A 368 -8.98 -19.21 11.02
N THR A 369 -8.63 -19.52 12.26
CA THR A 369 -8.44 -18.52 13.32
C THR A 369 -7.33 -17.53 12.95
N ARG A 370 -6.24 -18.00 12.34
CA ARG A 370 -5.12 -17.17 11.86
C ARG A 370 -5.53 -16.28 10.70
N THR A 371 -6.25 -16.82 9.72
CA THR A 371 -6.75 -16.04 8.58
C THR A 371 -7.68 -14.93 9.05
N VAL A 372 -8.60 -15.23 9.97
CA VAL A 372 -9.51 -14.24 10.57
C VAL A 372 -8.72 -13.19 11.35
N HIS A 373 -7.73 -13.59 12.14
CA HIS A 373 -6.87 -12.67 12.89
C HIS A 373 -6.07 -11.76 11.95
N HIS A 374 -5.49 -12.34 10.89
CA HIS A 374 -4.78 -11.60 9.86
C HIS A 374 -5.68 -10.57 9.16
N LEU A 375 -6.88 -10.97 8.75
CA LEU A 375 -7.85 -10.07 8.12
C LEU A 375 -8.33 -8.98 9.08
N ARG A 376 -8.56 -9.31 10.36
CA ARG A 376 -8.92 -8.33 11.40
C ARG A 376 -7.81 -7.30 11.66
N ALA A 377 -6.55 -7.71 11.61
CA ALA A 377 -5.41 -6.81 11.75
C ALA A 377 -5.20 -5.95 10.49
N LEU A 378 -5.52 -6.48 9.30
CA LEU A 378 -5.27 -5.82 8.01
C LEU A 378 -6.13 -4.57 7.81
N LEU A 379 -7.42 -4.65 8.10
CA LEU A 379 -8.37 -3.54 7.88
C LEU A 379 -8.01 -2.27 8.69
N PRO A 380 -7.75 -2.34 10.01
CA PRO A 380 -7.28 -1.19 10.77
C PRO A 380 -5.97 -0.61 10.22
N THR A 381 -5.00 -1.47 9.89
CA THR A 381 -3.70 -1.05 9.39
C THR A 381 -3.82 -0.29 8.06
N ILE A 382 -4.62 -0.79 7.11
CA ILE A 382 -4.89 -0.08 5.84
C ILE A 382 -5.60 1.25 6.10
N SER A 383 -6.60 1.26 6.98
CA SER A 383 -7.35 2.47 7.34
C SER A 383 -6.43 3.54 7.95
N GLU A 384 -5.57 3.14 8.89
CA GLU A 384 -4.64 4.07 9.55
C GLU A 384 -3.54 4.54 8.60
N ALA A 385 -3.01 3.66 7.75
CA ALA A 385 -2.05 4.04 6.72
C ALA A 385 -2.66 5.02 5.72
N ALA A 386 -3.92 4.79 5.32
CA ALA A 386 -4.65 5.71 4.44
C ALA A 386 -4.84 7.07 5.11
N LYS A 387 -5.22 7.12 6.39
CA LYS A 387 -5.35 8.36 7.17
C LYS A 387 -4.01 9.08 7.30
N TRP A 388 -2.94 8.35 7.66
CA TRP A 388 -1.60 8.91 7.79
C TRP A 388 -1.11 9.48 6.46
N TRP A 389 -1.24 8.72 5.37
CA TRP A 389 -0.88 9.16 4.04
C TRP A 389 -1.69 10.40 3.61
N TRP A 390 -3.00 10.41 3.89
CA TRP A 390 -3.89 11.53 3.62
C TRP A 390 -3.46 12.80 4.36
N THR A 391 -3.17 12.68 5.65
CA THR A 391 -2.71 13.80 6.49
C THR A 391 -1.37 14.35 5.98
N ARG A 392 -0.47 13.47 5.57
CA ARG A 392 0.85 13.84 5.02
C ARG A 392 0.73 14.62 3.71
N GLN A 393 -0.22 14.28 2.86
CA GLN A 393 -0.46 14.99 1.60
C GLN A 393 -1.10 16.37 1.82
N SER A 394 -1.47 16.73 3.03
CA SER A 394 -2.15 18.00 3.36
C SER A 394 -3.42 18.24 2.51
N LEU A 395 -4.11 17.14 2.17
CA LEU A 395 -5.38 17.19 1.46
C LEU A 395 -6.50 17.50 2.44
N ASP A 396 -7.28 18.52 2.14
CA ASP A 396 -8.33 19.03 3.03
C ASP A 396 -9.66 18.28 2.84
N ARG A 397 -10.62 18.61 3.71
CA ARG A 397 -11.99 18.05 3.63
C ARG A 397 -12.71 18.45 2.35
N ASN A 398 -12.34 19.58 1.76
CA ASN A 398 -12.95 20.06 0.53
C ASN A 398 -12.57 19.14 -0.65
N PHE A 399 -11.29 18.75 -0.73
CA PHE A 399 -10.86 17.76 -1.72
C PHE A 399 -11.50 16.38 -1.49
N LEU A 400 -11.69 15.96 -0.23
CA LEU A 400 -12.41 14.71 0.08
C LEU A 400 -13.86 14.75 -0.41
N ASN A 401 -14.59 15.86 -0.20
CA ASN A 401 -15.94 16.03 -0.73
C ASN A 401 -15.97 15.97 -2.25
N PHE A 402 -14.98 16.56 -2.92
CA PHE A 402 -14.85 16.46 -4.37
C PHE A 402 -14.60 15.02 -4.82
N LEU A 403 -13.69 14.32 -4.17
CA LEU A 403 -13.35 12.92 -4.48
C LEU A 403 -14.56 12.00 -4.29
N LEU A 404 -15.32 12.20 -3.20
CA LEU A 404 -16.55 11.45 -2.94
C LEU A 404 -17.64 11.75 -3.98
N SER A 405 -17.81 13.03 -4.36
CA SER A 405 -18.75 13.42 -5.41
C SER A 405 -18.40 12.80 -6.76
N SER A 406 -17.11 12.88 -7.16
CA SER A 406 -16.63 12.25 -8.39
C SER A 406 -16.82 10.74 -8.35
N GLY A 407 -16.47 10.11 -7.23
CA GLY A 407 -16.61 8.67 -7.09
C GLY A 407 -18.04 8.15 -7.19
N LEU A 408 -18.98 8.81 -6.55
CA LEU A 408 -20.40 8.46 -6.65
C LEU A 408 -20.95 8.69 -8.08
N PHE A 409 -20.54 9.78 -8.71
CA PHE A 409 -20.91 10.09 -10.09
C PHE A 409 -20.43 9.00 -11.05
N ASP A 410 -19.12 8.69 -11.01
CA ASP A 410 -18.50 7.66 -11.86
C ASP A 410 -19.12 6.28 -11.62
N LEU A 411 -19.39 5.91 -10.37
CA LEU A 411 -19.98 4.61 -10.02
C LEU A 411 -21.35 4.43 -10.68
N GLY A 412 -22.22 5.42 -10.56
CA GLY A 412 -23.54 5.36 -11.16
C GLY A 412 -23.52 5.35 -12.69
N GLU A 413 -22.66 6.19 -13.30
CA GLU A 413 -22.50 6.26 -14.76
C GLU A 413 -21.90 4.95 -15.34
N PHE A 414 -20.93 4.31 -14.67
CA PHE A 414 -20.37 3.03 -15.13
C PHE A 414 -21.39 1.89 -15.04
N ILE A 415 -22.22 1.84 -13.97
CA ILE A 415 -23.32 0.86 -13.87
C ILE A 415 -24.30 1.08 -15.03
N PHE A 416 -24.64 2.34 -15.30
CA PHE A 416 -25.53 2.68 -16.40
C PHE A 416 -24.94 2.31 -17.76
N PHE A 417 -23.69 2.64 -18.00
CA PHE A 417 -22.96 2.29 -19.22
C PHE A 417 -22.92 0.77 -19.49
N LEU A 418 -22.69 -0.03 -18.45
CA LEU A 418 -22.64 -1.48 -18.57
C LEU A 418 -23.99 -2.09 -18.97
N LEU A 419 -25.08 -1.61 -18.36
CA LEU A 419 -26.39 -2.27 -18.43
C LEU A 419 -27.31 -1.71 -19.51
N TYR A 420 -27.16 -0.43 -19.88
CA TYR A 420 -28.17 0.30 -20.65
C TYR A 420 -28.45 -0.29 -22.04
N ASN A 421 -27.41 -0.62 -22.79
CA ASN A 421 -27.60 -1.21 -24.12
C ASN A 421 -28.28 -2.59 -24.04
N LEU A 422 -27.95 -3.37 -23.00
CA LEU A 422 -28.60 -4.67 -22.75
C LEU A 422 -30.09 -4.49 -22.42
N TYR A 423 -30.42 -3.47 -21.63
CA TYR A 423 -31.78 -3.09 -21.32
C TYR A 423 -32.59 -2.69 -22.58
N LEU A 424 -32.00 -1.92 -23.50
CA LEU A 424 -32.62 -1.55 -24.77
C LEU A 424 -32.92 -2.76 -25.66
N LEU A 425 -32.01 -3.74 -25.67
CA LEU A 425 -32.21 -4.99 -26.41
C LEU A 425 -33.34 -5.85 -25.81
N ASP A 426 -33.47 -5.87 -24.48
CA ASP A 426 -34.57 -6.55 -23.80
C ASP A 426 -35.95 -5.86 -24.04
N LEU A 427 -35.94 -4.54 -24.29
CA LEU A 427 -37.10 -3.82 -24.76
C LEU A 427 -37.47 -4.16 -26.22
N GLY A 428 -36.68 -4.98 -26.92
CA GLY A 428 -36.93 -5.37 -28.32
C GLY A 428 -36.39 -4.40 -29.35
N PHE A 429 -35.58 -3.41 -28.94
CA PHE A 429 -34.98 -2.48 -29.88
C PHE A 429 -33.81 -3.11 -30.67
N SER A 430 -33.64 -2.69 -31.91
CA SER A 430 -32.56 -3.12 -32.78
C SER A 430 -31.27 -2.39 -32.48
N GLU A 431 -30.13 -2.96 -32.90
CA GLU A 431 -28.80 -2.37 -32.81
C GLU A 431 -28.71 -1.01 -33.54
N VAL A 432 -29.57 -0.78 -34.55
CA VAL A 432 -29.67 0.53 -35.23
C VAL A 432 -30.14 1.62 -34.28
N LEU A 433 -31.17 1.36 -33.49
CA LEU A 433 -31.66 2.35 -32.50
C LEU A 433 -30.63 2.55 -31.38
N VAL A 434 -30.01 1.47 -30.90
CA VAL A 434 -28.91 1.57 -29.91
C VAL A 434 -27.80 2.47 -30.45
N GLY A 435 -27.37 2.28 -31.69
CA GLY A 435 -26.36 3.12 -32.32
C GLY A 435 -26.76 4.59 -32.44
N ARG A 436 -28.02 4.86 -32.79
CA ARG A 436 -28.57 6.24 -32.82
C ARG A 436 -28.58 6.89 -31.45
N ILE A 437 -28.94 6.15 -30.40
CA ILE A 437 -28.95 6.61 -29.00
C ILE A 437 -27.53 6.94 -28.52
N VAL A 438 -26.55 6.07 -28.78
CA VAL A 438 -25.14 6.32 -28.46
C VAL A 438 -24.61 7.52 -29.26
N SER A 439 -24.98 7.63 -30.55
CA SER A 439 -24.61 8.77 -31.40
C SER A 439 -25.21 10.08 -30.88
N ALA A 440 -26.47 10.08 -30.44
CA ALA A 440 -27.11 11.25 -29.83
C ALA A 440 -26.41 11.67 -28.55
N MET A 441 -25.99 10.71 -27.70
CA MET A 441 -25.23 10.98 -26.48
C MET A 441 -23.85 11.61 -26.78
N THR A 442 -23.10 11.06 -27.72
CA THR A 442 -21.77 11.62 -28.10
C THR A 442 -21.90 12.97 -28.81
N ALA A 443 -22.96 13.19 -29.58
CA ALA A 443 -23.30 14.52 -30.11
C ALA A 443 -23.61 15.51 -28.99
N GLY A 444 -24.40 15.11 -27.98
CA GLY A 444 -24.64 15.90 -26.78
C GLY A 444 -23.35 16.30 -26.08
N SER A 445 -22.41 15.35 -25.93
CA SER A 445 -21.07 15.62 -25.35
C SER A 445 -20.28 16.64 -26.16
N PHE A 446 -20.31 16.56 -27.47
CA PHE A 446 -19.69 17.54 -28.36
C PHE A 446 -20.24 18.95 -28.15
N PHE A 447 -21.58 19.11 -28.17
CA PHE A 447 -22.23 20.41 -28.00
C PHE A 447 -22.13 20.94 -26.55
N GLY A 448 -22.05 20.08 -25.54
CA GLY A 448 -21.97 20.47 -24.13
C GLY A 448 -20.65 21.14 -23.72
N VAL A 449 -19.53 20.76 -24.36
CA VAL A 449 -18.22 21.38 -24.10
C VAL A 449 -18.20 22.87 -24.45
N ILE A 450 -18.92 23.26 -25.52
CA ILE A 450 -18.88 24.64 -26.02
C ILE A 450 -19.37 25.63 -24.94
N PRO A 451 -20.56 25.46 -24.32
CA PRO A 451 -21.06 26.38 -23.30
C PRO A 451 -20.41 26.15 -21.92
N ALA A 452 -19.82 24.97 -21.67
CA ALA A 452 -19.27 24.63 -20.33
C ALA A 452 -18.29 25.67 -19.83
N ALA A 453 -17.33 26.10 -20.66
CA ALA A 453 -16.34 27.11 -20.30
C ALA A 453 -16.96 28.50 -20.05
N ALA A 454 -18.03 28.86 -20.73
CA ALA A 454 -18.77 30.11 -20.51
C ALA A 454 -19.57 30.04 -19.19
N LEU A 455 -20.24 28.91 -18.96
CA LEU A 455 -20.98 28.65 -17.73
C LEU A 455 -20.07 28.67 -16.48
N LEU A 456 -18.89 28.05 -16.56
CA LEU A 456 -17.91 28.08 -15.49
C LEU A 456 -17.47 29.51 -15.12
N ARG A 457 -17.26 30.37 -16.10
CA ARG A 457 -16.92 31.79 -15.85
C ARG A 457 -18.07 32.58 -15.25
N ARG A 458 -19.31 32.26 -15.61
CA ARG A 458 -20.47 33.03 -15.17
C ARG A 458 -21.03 32.57 -13.83
N TRP A 459 -21.10 31.26 -13.57
CA TRP A 459 -21.77 30.67 -12.41
C TRP A 459 -20.78 30.06 -11.39
N GLY A 460 -19.51 30.01 -11.73
CA GLY A 460 -18.48 29.36 -10.91
C GLY A 460 -18.52 27.83 -10.96
N VAL A 461 -17.41 27.22 -10.56
CA VAL A 461 -17.19 25.77 -10.69
C VAL A 461 -18.23 24.95 -9.92
N ARG A 462 -18.58 25.33 -8.69
CA ARG A 462 -19.53 24.61 -7.83
C ARG A 462 -20.93 24.51 -8.46
N SER A 463 -21.47 25.66 -8.89
CA SER A 463 -22.84 25.71 -9.43
C SER A 463 -22.96 24.91 -10.73
N VAL A 464 -21.92 25.01 -11.62
CA VAL A 464 -21.89 24.26 -12.87
C VAL A 464 -21.75 22.77 -12.62
N LEU A 465 -20.91 22.37 -11.66
CA LEU A 465 -20.73 20.98 -11.26
C LEU A 465 -22.03 20.37 -10.73
N VAL A 466 -22.74 21.06 -9.84
CA VAL A 466 -24.02 20.60 -9.30
C VAL A 466 -25.09 20.49 -10.39
N VAL A 467 -25.16 21.46 -11.31
CA VAL A 467 -26.08 21.42 -12.44
C VAL A 467 -25.76 20.26 -13.39
N ALA A 468 -24.50 20.03 -13.65
CA ALA A 468 -24.06 18.91 -14.48
C ALA A 468 -24.43 17.54 -13.87
N ILE A 469 -24.20 17.34 -12.58
CA ILE A 469 -24.55 16.10 -11.88
C ILE A 469 -26.09 15.93 -11.85
N ALA A 470 -26.83 16.98 -11.53
CA ALA A 470 -28.31 16.94 -11.51
C ALA A 470 -28.87 16.62 -12.89
N GLY A 471 -28.37 17.28 -13.93
CA GLY A 471 -28.80 17.04 -15.31
C GLY A 471 -28.49 15.65 -15.81
N ALA A 472 -27.26 15.14 -15.50
CA ALA A 472 -26.89 13.76 -15.81
C ALA A 472 -27.80 12.76 -15.08
N SER A 473 -28.03 12.95 -13.79
CA SER A 473 -28.92 12.08 -12.99
C SER A 473 -30.36 12.03 -13.52
N VAL A 474 -30.96 13.20 -13.80
CA VAL A 474 -32.32 13.28 -14.34
C VAL A 474 -32.37 12.62 -15.71
N SER A 475 -31.41 12.90 -16.59
CA SER A 475 -31.40 12.32 -17.95
C SER A 475 -31.16 10.80 -17.93
N THR A 476 -30.32 10.25 -17.06
CA THR A 476 -30.17 8.80 -16.91
C THR A 476 -31.44 8.14 -16.37
N ALA A 477 -32.09 8.74 -15.37
CA ALA A 477 -33.37 8.24 -14.83
C ALA A 477 -34.46 8.23 -15.89
N LEU A 478 -34.63 9.32 -16.65
CA LEU A 478 -35.61 9.42 -17.73
C LEU A 478 -35.35 8.40 -18.85
N ARG A 479 -34.09 8.14 -19.21
CA ARG A 479 -33.70 7.06 -20.15
C ARG A 479 -34.08 5.67 -19.66
N ALA A 480 -34.05 5.41 -18.37
CA ALA A 480 -34.46 4.13 -17.79
C ALA A 480 -36.00 3.99 -17.71
N MET A 481 -36.74 5.11 -17.64
CA MET A 481 -38.20 5.10 -17.49
C MET A 481 -38.96 5.19 -18.81
N THR A 482 -38.34 5.62 -19.90
CA THR A 482 -38.94 5.86 -21.20
C THR A 482 -38.64 4.72 -22.17
N SER A 483 -39.64 4.38 -23.02
CA SER A 483 -39.47 3.42 -24.11
C SER A 483 -39.76 4.02 -25.48
N ASP A 484 -40.10 5.33 -25.55
CA ASP A 484 -40.35 6.05 -26.80
C ASP A 484 -39.04 6.46 -27.48
N PRO A 485 -38.77 6.06 -28.74
CA PRO A 485 -37.51 6.34 -29.41
C PRO A 485 -37.10 7.82 -29.51
N PRO A 486 -37.98 8.77 -29.91
CA PRO A 486 -37.65 10.19 -29.90
C PRO A 486 -37.21 10.71 -28.51
N SER A 487 -37.92 10.34 -27.48
CA SER A 487 -37.58 10.72 -26.09
C SER A 487 -36.26 10.12 -25.64
N LEU A 488 -35.97 8.85 -25.98
CA LEU A 488 -34.69 8.21 -25.71
C LEU A 488 -33.52 8.94 -26.38
N LEU A 489 -33.68 9.40 -27.60
CA LEU A 489 -32.65 10.18 -28.32
C LEU A 489 -32.44 11.54 -27.64
N LEU A 490 -33.50 12.22 -27.25
CA LEU A 490 -33.43 13.51 -26.55
C LEU A 490 -32.72 13.37 -25.20
N PHE A 491 -33.12 12.39 -24.39
CA PHE A 491 -32.49 12.18 -23.06
C PHE A 491 -31.08 11.65 -23.16
N ALA A 492 -30.73 10.89 -24.20
CA ALA A 492 -29.35 10.51 -24.47
C ALA A 492 -28.50 11.73 -24.82
N PHE A 493 -28.99 12.61 -25.69
CA PHE A 493 -28.33 13.87 -26.02
C PHE A 493 -28.11 14.74 -24.78
N LEU A 494 -29.12 14.93 -23.95
CA LEU A 494 -29.03 15.68 -22.69
C LEU A 494 -28.05 15.05 -21.71
N ASN A 495 -28.05 13.71 -21.57
CA ASN A 495 -27.09 13.02 -20.72
C ASN A 495 -25.65 13.28 -21.20
N GLY A 496 -25.36 13.11 -22.49
CA GLY A 496 -24.05 13.41 -23.04
C GLY A 496 -23.63 14.87 -22.83
N PHE A 497 -24.57 15.80 -22.99
CA PHE A 497 -24.36 17.23 -22.74
C PHE A 497 -23.89 17.48 -21.29
N PHE A 498 -24.62 16.99 -20.29
CA PHE A 498 -24.28 17.18 -18.88
C PHE A 498 -23.00 16.42 -18.48
N LEU A 499 -22.77 15.24 -19.06
CA LEU A 499 -21.54 14.46 -18.84
C LEU A 499 -20.30 15.24 -19.27
N SER A 500 -20.34 15.91 -20.44
CA SER A 500 -19.24 16.72 -20.91
C SER A 500 -19.04 18.00 -20.10
N VAL A 501 -20.12 18.63 -19.62
CA VAL A 501 -20.05 19.77 -18.70
C VAL A 501 -19.36 19.35 -17.40
N TRP A 502 -19.71 18.18 -16.85
CA TRP A 502 -19.05 17.61 -15.67
C TRP A 502 -17.53 17.36 -15.94
N ALA A 503 -17.19 16.75 -17.07
CA ALA A 503 -15.81 16.47 -17.44
C ALA A 503 -14.95 17.75 -17.56
N VAL A 504 -15.52 18.83 -18.10
CA VAL A 504 -14.83 20.14 -18.17
C VAL A 504 -14.63 20.76 -16.78
N CYS A 505 -15.49 20.47 -15.80
CA CYS A 505 -15.35 20.92 -14.41
C CYS A 505 -14.25 20.17 -13.63
N LEU A 506 -13.85 18.97 -14.06
CA LEU A 506 -12.98 18.08 -13.29
C LEU A 506 -11.63 18.74 -12.96
N LEU A 507 -10.89 19.18 -13.99
CA LEU A 507 -9.56 19.76 -13.80
C LEU A 507 -9.58 21.06 -12.99
N PRO A 508 -10.49 22.04 -13.26
CA PRO A 508 -10.63 23.23 -12.42
C PRO A 508 -10.98 22.92 -10.97
N SER A 509 -11.82 21.91 -10.73
CA SER A 509 -12.21 21.51 -9.38
C SER A 509 -11.03 20.98 -8.58
N VAL A 510 -10.23 20.06 -9.16
CA VAL A 510 -9.03 19.54 -8.54
C VAL A 510 -8.02 20.66 -8.25
N ALA A 511 -7.80 21.55 -9.23
CA ALA A 511 -6.85 22.66 -9.06
C ALA A 511 -7.30 23.63 -7.95
N ALA A 512 -8.61 23.88 -7.80
CA ALA A 512 -9.16 24.79 -6.80
C ALA A 512 -9.20 24.18 -5.39
N CYS A 513 -9.24 22.85 -5.27
CA CYS A 513 -9.19 22.13 -4.00
C CYS A 513 -7.76 21.80 -3.52
N THR A 514 -6.72 22.20 -4.26
CA THR A 514 -5.35 21.75 -4.02
C THR A 514 -4.35 22.90 -4.14
N THR A 515 -3.22 22.75 -3.42
CA THR A 515 -2.06 23.63 -3.54
C THR A 515 -1.09 23.09 -4.61
N GLU A 516 -0.12 23.89 -5.05
CA GLU A 516 0.89 23.43 -6.02
C GLU A 516 1.65 22.20 -5.53
N ARG A 517 1.91 22.12 -4.23
CA ARG A 517 2.67 21.03 -3.60
C ARG A 517 1.95 19.66 -3.67
N ASN A 518 0.63 19.65 -3.51
CA ASN A 518 -0.15 18.41 -3.46
C ASN A 518 -1.00 18.14 -4.72
N ARG A 519 -0.99 19.07 -5.68
CA ARG A 519 -1.81 19.01 -6.91
C ARG A 519 -1.56 17.77 -7.75
N THR A 520 -0.30 17.38 -7.94
CA THR A 520 0.06 16.16 -8.70
C THR A 520 -0.50 14.91 -8.04
N CYS A 521 -0.40 14.82 -6.71
CA CYS A 521 -0.97 13.71 -5.93
C CYS A 521 -2.50 13.66 -6.07
N ALA A 522 -3.16 14.81 -6.01
CA ALA A 522 -4.62 14.90 -6.14
C ALA A 522 -5.12 14.46 -7.52
N PHE A 523 -4.45 14.86 -8.60
CA PHE A 523 -4.77 14.37 -9.95
C PHE A 523 -4.60 12.85 -10.07
N SER A 524 -3.51 12.32 -9.51
CA SER A 524 -3.29 10.86 -9.50
C SER A 524 -4.37 10.12 -8.73
N LEU A 525 -4.84 10.67 -7.60
CA LEU A 525 -5.95 10.10 -6.82
C LEU A 525 -7.27 10.07 -7.60
N VAL A 526 -7.63 11.18 -8.24
CA VAL A 526 -8.87 11.26 -9.03
C VAL A 526 -8.83 10.27 -10.18
N ALA A 527 -7.71 10.18 -10.91
CA ALA A 527 -7.54 9.22 -11.99
C ALA A 527 -7.59 7.76 -11.49
N SER A 528 -6.90 7.45 -10.39
CA SER A 528 -6.89 6.11 -9.79
C SER A 528 -8.27 5.71 -9.25
N LEU A 529 -9.00 6.68 -8.66
CA LEU A 529 -10.35 6.45 -8.16
C LEU A 529 -11.30 6.13 -9.32
N GLY A 530 -11.29 6.90 -10.40
CA GLY A 530 -12.16 6.68 -11.57
C GLY A 530 -11.98 5.26 -12.13
N ILE A 531 -10.73 4.81 -12.31
CA ILE A 531 -10.45 3.47 -12.80
C ILE A 531 -10.83 2.39 -11.76
N GLY A 532 -10.49 2.59 -10.49
CA GLY A 532 -10.86 1.66 -9.40
C GLY A 532 -12.37 1.50 -9.26
N ILE A 533 -13.12 2.59 -9.43
CA ILE A 533 -14.59 2.57 -9.46
C ILE A 533 -15.11 1.82 -10.68
N GLY A 534 -14.47 1.96 -11.86
CA GLY A 534 -14.83 1.18 -13.04
C GLY A 534 -14.73 -0.33 -12.82
N ILE A 535 -13.68 -0.79 -12.08
CA ILE A 535 -13.55 -2.20 -11.67
C ILE A 535 -14.71 -2.60 -10.75
N GLY A 536 -14.99 -1.82 -9.72
CA GLY A 536 -16.07 -2.08 -8.77
C GLY A 536 -17.45 -2.03 -9.42
N ALA A 537 -17.68 -1.05 -10.29
CA ALA A 537 -18.95 -0.87 -11.02
C ALA A 537 -19.25 -2.03 -11.97
N GLY A 538 -18.23 -2.62 -12.59
CA GLY A 538 -18.40 -3.79 -13.45
C GLY A 538 -18.87 -5.02 -12.66
N LEU A 539 -18.24 -5.29 -11.50
CA LEU A 539 -18.64 -6.38 -10.62
C LEU A 539 -20.03 -6.14 -10.02
N LEU A 540 -20.25 -4.96 -9.44
CA LEU A 540 -21.54 -4.60 -8.83
C LEU A 540 -22.66 -4.53 -9.88
N GLY A 541 -22.44 -3.83 -11.00
CA GLY A 541 -23.42 -3.68 -12.07
C GLY A 541 -23.76 -5.01 -12.74
N GLY A 542 -22.79 -5.92 -12.86
CA GLY A 542 -23.03 -7.27 -13.36
C GLY A 542 -23.93 -8.11 -12.45
N GLN A 543 -23.74 -8.02 -11.13
CA GLN A 543 -24.49 -8.79 -10.13
C GLN A 543 -25.82 -8.14 -9.72
N LEU A 544 -25.95 -6.84 -9.90
CA LEU A 544 -27.07 -6.05 -9.38
C LEU A 544 -28.45 -6.50 -9.93
N PRO A 545 -28.64 -6.79 -11.23
CA PRO A 545 -29.92 -7.28 -11.73
C PRO A 545 -30.33 -8.60 -11.10
N SER A 546 -29.42 -9.56 -10.96
CA SER A 546 -29.69 -10.86 -10.34
C SER A 546 -30.00 -10.74 -8.86
N ALA A 547 -29.28 -9.88 -8.13
CA ALA A 547 -29.56 -9.59 -6.73
C ALA A 547 -30.96 -8.97 -6.55
N LEU A 548 -31.33 -7.98 -7.38
CA LEU A 548 -32.64 -7.33 -7.32
C LEU A 548 -33.77 -8.29 -7.68
N ALA A 549 -33.54 -9.23 -8.62
CA ALA A 549 -34.51 -10.28 -8.94
C ALA A 549 -34.79 -11.21 -7.75
N HIS A 550 -33.79 -11.49 -6.91
CA HIS A 550 -33.99 -12.31 -5.69
C HIS A 550 -34.81 -11.60 -4.60
N PHE A 551 -34.69 -10.28 -4.50
CA PHE A 551 -35.43 -9.48 -3.51
C PHE A 551 -36.87 -9.14 -3.95
N GLY A 552 -37.11 -9.09 -5.28
CA GLY A 552 -38.44 -8.84 -5.84
C GLY A 552 -39.10 -10.13 -6.27
N ALA A 553 -40.05 -10.64 -5.49
CA ALA A 553 -40.81 -11.82 -5.87
C ALA A 553 -41.44 -11.63 -7.28
N HIS A 554 -40.92 -12.42 -8.27
CA HIS A 554 -41.37 -12.45 -9.67
C HIS A 554 -40.95 -11.29 -10.60
N ALA A 555 -39.90 -10.54 -10.30
CA ALA A 555 -39.40 -9.51 -11.22
C ALA A 555 -38.85 -10.14 -12.52
N THR A 556 -39.29 -9.66 -13.66
CA THR A 556 -38.75 -10.06 -14.96
C THR A 556 -37.30 -9.60 -15.15
N PRO A 557 -36.50 -10.21 -16.02
CA PRO A 557 -35.14 -9.74 -16.32
C PRO A 557 -35.07 -8.28 -16.76
N LEU A 558 -36.09 -7.81 -17.47
CA LEU A 558 -36.26 -6.42 -17.91
C LEU A 558 -36.48 -5.47 -16.72
N GLU A 559 -37.37 -5.82 -15.81
CA GLU A 559 -37.66 -5.03 -14.60
C GLU A 559 -36.46 -4.95 -13.68
N SER A 560 -35.74 -6.05 -13.53
CA SER A 560 -34.48 -6.10 -12.73
C SER A 560 -33.41 -5.19 -13.30
N LYS A 561 -33.21 -5.18 -14.62
CA LYS A 561 -32.26 -4.27 -15.28
C LYS A 561 -32.73 -2.81 -15.16
N ARG A 562 -34.03 -2.54 -15.31
CA ARG A 562 -34.58 -1.20 -15.11
C ARG A 562 -34.35 -0.70 -13.68
N ALA A 563 -34.60 -1.52 -12.68
CA ALA A 563 -34.34 -1.20 -11.28
C ALA A 563 -32.84 -0.94 -11.02
N ALA A 564 -31.95 -1.72 -11.63
CA ALA A 564 -30.50 -1.50 -11.53
C ALA A 564 -30.08 -0.18 -12.19
N LEU A 565 -30.65 0.21 -13.31
CA LEU A 565 -30.41 1.50 -13.97
C LEU A 565 -30.90 2.68 -13.11
N LEU A 566 -32.10 2.57 -12.50
CA LEU A 566 -32.62 3.57 -11.58
C LEU A 566 -31.77 3.68 -10.30
N PHE A 567 -31.26 2.56 -9.80
CA PHE A 567 -30.33 2.55 -8.69
C PHE A 567 -29.03 3.27 -9.05
N GLY A 568 -28.45 3.02 -10.24
CA GLY A 568 -27.32 3.77 -10.76
C GLY A 568 -27.59 5.28 -10.84
N SER A 569 -28.76 5.68 -11.36
CA SER A 569 -29.19 7.09 -11.42
C SER A 569 -29.35 7.72 -10.03
N ALA A 570 -29.84 6.96 -9.04
CA ALA A 570 -29.91 7.41 -7.65
C ALA A 570 -28.52 7.62 -7.03
N ILE A 571 -27.55 6.77 -7.35
CA ILE A 571 -26.14 6.96 -6.92
C ILE A 571 -25.57 8.25 -7.55
N VAL A 572 -25.83 8.51 -8.85
CA VAL A 572 -25.45 9.78 -9.50
C VAL A 572 -26.09 10.96 -8.77
N SER A 573 -27.39 10.89 -8.40
CA SER A 573 -28.06 11.93 -7.62
C SER A 573 -27.39 12.18 -6.27
N LEU A 574 -26.98 11.12 -5.59
CA LEU A 574 -26.32 11.21 -4.29
C LEU A 574 -24.99 11.98 -4.35
N ALA A 575 -24.32 12.01 -5.51
CA ALA A 575 -23.12 12.80 -5.74
C ALA A 575 -23.33 14.32 -5.56
N ILE A 576 -24.59 14.81 -5.65
CA ILE A 576 -24.94 16.21 -5.41
C ILE A 576 -24.64 16.61 -3.96
N VAL A 577 -24.87 15.72 -3.00
CA VAL A 577 -24.70 16.03 -1.56
C VAL A 577 -23.29 16.48 -1.21
N PRO A 578 -22.22 15.74 -1.53
CA PRO A 578 -20.86 16.22 -1.31
C PRO A 578 -20.49 17.40 -2.23
N ALA A 579 -21.05 17.49 -3.45
CA ALA A 579 -20.82 18.62 -4.35
C ALA A 579 -21.34 19.95 -3.78
N LEU A 580 -22.49 19.94 -3.10
CA LEU A 580 -23.05 21.12 -2.41
C LEU A 580 -22.19 21.60 -1.24
N ARG A 581 -21.36 20.74 -0.65
CA ARG A 581 -20.44 21.10 0.44
C ARG A 581 -19.13 21.71 -0.04
N LEU A 582 -18.86 21.70 -1.35
CA LEU A 582 -17.64 22.24 -1.92
C LEU A 582 -17.56 23.76 -1.73
N ARG A 583 -16.38 24.22 -1.36
CA ARG A 583 -16.05 25.64 -1.23
C ARG A 583 -14.91 25.95 -2.18
N PHE A 584 -15.18 26.72 -3.21
CA PHE A 584 -14.16 27.19 -4.14
C PHE A 584 -13.85 28.66 -3.86
N PRO A 585 -12.56 29.07 -3.90
CA PRO A 585 -12.23 30.49 -3.88
C PRO A 585 -12.85 31.19 -5.09
N GLU A 586 -13.29 32.42 -4.89
CA GLU A 586 -13.78 33.24 -6.01
C GLU A 586 -12.63 33.46 -7.00
N VAL A 587 -12.72 32.81 -8.15
CA VAL A 587 -11.77 33.00 -9.22
C VAL A 587 -12.11 34.33 -9.89
N ARG A 588 -11.30 35.37 -9.66
CA ARG A 588 -11.36 36.55 -10.53
C ARG A 588 -11.10 36.12 -11.95
N PRO A 589 -11.97 36.49 -12.92
CA PRO A 589 -11.76 36.10 -14.30
C PRO A 589 -10.44 36.69 -14.79
N LEU A 590 -9.49 35.80 -15.08
CA LEU A 590 -8.30 36.22 -15.81
C LEU A 590 -8.72 36.77 -17.19
N PRO A 591 -8.09 37.84 -17.67
CA PRO A 591 -8.33 38.35 -19.01
C PRO A 591 -8.29 37.19 -20.01
N SER A 592 -9.30 37.11 -20.89
CA SER A 592 -9.38 36.09 -21.93
C SER A 592 -8.14 36.16 -22.83
N GLU A 593 -7.13 35.35 -22.54
CA GLU A 593 -6.08 35.12 -23.53
C GLU A 593 -6.73 34.55 -24.79
N LYS A 594 -6.51 35.19 -25.91
CA LYS A 594 -6.99 34.71 -27.21
C LYS A 594 -6.44 33.29 -27.42
N LYS A 595 -7.31 32.30 -27.46
CA LYS A 595 -6.92 30.92 -27.76
C LYS A 595 -6.29 30.87 -29.14
N LEU A 596 -4.99 30.67 -29.22
CA LEU A 596 -4.27 30.44 -30.47
C LEU A 596 -4.46 28.96 -30.85
N TYR A 597 -4.98 28.71 -32.05
CA TYR A 597 -5.06 27.37 -32.59
C TYR A 597 -3.80 27.07 -33.39
N PRO A 598 -3.12 25.94 -33.11
CA PRO A 598 -1.90 25.60 -33.83
C PRO A 598 -2.17 25.30 -35.30
N ARG A 599 -1.36 25.86 -36.19
CA ARG A 599 -1.50 25.76 -37.67
C ARG A 599 -0.29 25.08 -38.31
N SER A 600 0.13 23.94 -37.82
CA SER A 600 1.24 23.20 -38.43
C SER A 600 0.74 21.98 -39.22
N LYS A 601 1.44 21.62 -40.31
CA LYS A 601 1.14 20.39 -41.09
C LYS A 601 1.21 19.14 -40.20
N PHE A 602 2.11 19.12 -39.23
CA PHE A 602 2.19 18.03 -38.25
C PHE A 602 0.90 17.93 -37.42
N ILE A 603 0.44 19.03 -36.83
CA ILE A 603 -0.77 19.04 -35.98
C ILE A 603 -1.99 18.60 -36.80
N SER A 604 -2.16 19.11 -38.01
CA SER A 604 -3.29 18.71 -38.86
C SER A 604 -3.27 17.22 -39.21
N GLY A 605 -2.11 16.69 -39.60
CA GLY A 605 -1.95 15.25 -39.87
C GLY A 605 -2.12 14.38 -38.62
N PHE A 606 -1.62 14.85 -37.45
CA PHE A 606 -1.77 14.17 -36.17
C PHE A 606 -3.23 14.11 -35.73
N ILE A 607 -3.95 15.23 -35.78
CA ILE A 607 -5.39 15.30 -35.40
C ILE A 607 -6.24 14.45 -36.35
N PHE A 608 -5.89 14.41 -37.65
CA PHE A 608 -6.57 13.52 -38.59
C PHE A 608 -6.33 12.04 -38.27
N ALA A 609 -5.10 11.66 -37.94
CA ALA A 609 -4.80 10.28 -37.48
C ALA A 609 -5.56 9.92 -36.17
N VAL A 610 -5.66 10.86 -35.23
CA VAL A 610 -6.46 10.71 -34.00
C VAL A 610 -7.95 10.58 -34.33
N PHE A 611 -8.47 11.34 -35.30
CA PHE A 611 -9.87 11.22 -35.75
C PHE A 611 -10.15 9.79 -36.25
N VAL A 612 -9.29 9.28 -37.18
CA VAL A 612 -9.46 7.93 -37.74
C VAL A 612 -9.33 6.87 -36.67
N TRP A 613 -8.38 7.03 -35.73
CA TRP A 613 -8.25 6.16 -34.56
C TRP A 613 -9.50 6.15 -33.70
N SER A 614 -10.00 7.32 -33.32
CA SER A 614 -11.21 7.44 -32.48
C SER A 614 -12.45 6.91 -33.19
N PHE A 615 -12.51 7.04 -34.51
CA PHE A 615 -13.57 6.45 -35.31
C PHE A 615 -13.50 4.92 -35.28
N ALA A 616 -12.30 4.33 -35.44
CA ALA A 616 -12.09 2.89 -35.43
C ALA A 616 -12.51 2.25 -34.10
N ILE A 617 -12.07 2.82 -32.96
CA ILE A 617 -12.42 2.28 -31.63
C ILE A 617 -13.87 2.57 -31.26
N GLY A 618 -14.42 3.69 -31.70
CA GLY A 618 -15.83 4.09 -31.48
C GLY A 618 -16.85 3.17 -32.17
N ILE A 619 -16.43 2.41 -33.18
CA ILE A 619 -17.27 1.40 -33.82
C ILE A 619 -17.59 0.22 -32.87
N PHE A 620 -16.68 -0.19 -32.03
CA PHE A 620 -16.84 -1.38 -31.17
C PHE A 620 -17.08 -1.07 -29.69
N ASN A 621 -16.37 -0.09 -29.11
CA ASN A 621 -16.41 0.18 -27.68
C ASN A 621 -17.83 0.35 -27.09
N PRO A 622 -18.77 1.09 -27.72
CA PRO A 622 -20.12 1.21 -27.17
C PRO A 622 -20.94 -0.09 -27.21
N PHE A 623 -20.54 -1.06 -28.03
CA PHE A 623 -21.29 -2.28 -28.29
C PHE A 623 -20.66 -3.54 -27.69
N PHE A 624 -19.61 -3.43 -26.90
CA PHE A 624 -18.91 -4.59 -26.33
C PHE A 624 -19.84 -5.51 -25.52
N ASN A 625 -20.71 -4.91 -24.70
CA ASN A 625 -21.69 -5.64 -23.91
C ASN A 625 -22.73 -6.34 -24.80
N VAL A 626 -23.15 -5.70 -25.88
CA VAL A 626 -24.07 -6.28 -26.87
C VAL A 626 -23.39 -7.45 -27.61
N TYR A 627 -22.12 -7.31 -27.98
CA TYR A 627 -21.33 -8.40 -28.59
C TYR A 627 -21.28 -9.64 -27.69
N PHE A 628 -20.93 -9.47 -26.43
CA PHE A 628 -20.87 -10.58 -25.49
C PHE A 628 -22.24 -11.21 -25.22
N ALA A 629 -23.29 -10.40 -25.14
CA ALA A 629 -24.65 -10.88 -24.89
C ALA A 629 -25.27 -11.60 -26.11
N ARG A 630 -25.19 -11.00 -27.32
CA ARG A 630 -25.90 -11.49 -28.52
C ARG A 630 -25.12 -12.53 -29.30
N ARG A 631 -23.79 -12.35 -29.44
CA ARG A 631 -22.95 -13.26 -30.24
C ARG A 631 -22.45 -14.44 -29.42
N LEU A 632 -22.10 -14.23 -28.15
CA LEU A 632 -21.50 -15.24 -27.30
C LEU A 632 -22.42 -15.74 -26.20
N HIS A 633 -23.66 -15.23 -26.13
CA HIS A 633 -24.71 -15.64 -25.18
C HIS A 633 -24.28 -15.62 -23.72
N LEU A 634 -23.43 -14.66 -23.33
CA LEU A 634 -22.96 -14.51 -21.97
C LEU A 634 -24.01 -13.81 -21.10
N SER A 635 -24.10 -14.23 -19.83
CA SER A 635 -24.92 -13.54 -18.84
C SER A 635 -24.34 -12.17 -18.44
N VAL A 636 -25.16 -11.32 -17.84
CA VAL A 636 -24.78 -9.98 -17.40
C VAL A 636 -23.64 -10.02 -16.37
N GLU A 637 -23.64 -11.03 -15.49
CA GLU A 637 -22.60 -11.27 -14.49
C GLU A 637 -21.22 -11.52 -15.14
N HIS A 638 -21.18 -12.35 -16.16
CA HIS A 638 -19.93 -12.62 -16.90
C HIS A 638 -19.47 -11.38 -17.67
N ILE A 639 -20.39 -10.62 -18.29
CA ILE A 639 -20.06 -9.39 -18.99
C ILE A 639 -19.49 -8.34 -18.00
N GLY A 640 -20.09 -8.22 -16.82
CA GLY A 640 -19.58 -7.35 -15.76
C GLY A 640 -18.18 -7.74 -15.27
N THR A 641 -17.93 -9.04 -15.13
CA THR A 641 -16.59 -9.55 -14.76
C THR A 641 -15.55 -9.25 -15.86
N ILE A 642 -15.88 -9.48 -17.14
CA ILE A 642 -14.99 -9.15 -18.26
C ILE A 642 -14.71 -7.66 -18.31
N PHE A 643 -15.72 -6.82 -18.08
CA PHE A 643 -15.54 -5.37 -18.00
C PHE A 643 -14.59 -4.99 -16.87
N SER A 644 -14.76 -5.53 -15.67
CA SER A 644 -13.86 -5.27 -14.53
C SER A 644 -12.41 -5.70 -14.80
N LEU A 645 -12.21 -6.86 -15.39
CA LEU A 645 -10.88 -7.34 -15.82
C LEU A 645 -10.26 -6.40 -16.86
N SER A 646 -11.06 -5.88 -17.79
CA SER A 646 -10.59 -4.94 -18.80
C SER A 646 -10.16 -3.61 -18.18
N GLN A 647 -10.88 -3.10 -17.18
CA GLN A 647 -10.50 -1.90 -16.42
C GLN A 647 -9.18 -2.11 -15.67
N PHE A 648 -9.00 -3.28 -15.04
CA PHE A 648 -7.75 -3.62 -14.38
C PHE A 648 -6.57 -3.67 -15.39
N ALA A 649 -6.78 -4.29 -16.56
CA ALA A 649 -5.78 -4.36 -17.61
C ALA A 649 -5.42 -2.97 -18.17
N GLN A 650 -6.39 -2.04 -18.29
CA GLN A 650 -6.15 -0.65 -18.65
C GLN A 650 -5.19 0.03 -17.66
N VAL A 651 -5.42 -0.12 -16.34
CA VAL A 651 -4.52 0.43 -15.31
C VAL A 651 -3.11 -0.09 -15.50
N ALA A 652 -2.98 -1.42 -15.61
CA ALA A 652 -1.68 -2.07 -15.79
C ALA A 652 -0.96 -1.57 -17.06
N ALA A 653 -1.70 -1.40 -18.16
CA ALA A 653 -1.16 -0.91 -19.43
C ALA A 653 -0.73 0.57 -19.36
N ILE A 654 -1.52 1.43 -18.73
CA ILE A 654 -1.19 2.85 -18.53
C ILE A 654 0.06 2.99 -17.65
N LEU A 655 0.18 2.20 -16.59
CA LEU A 655 1.37 2.18 -15.72
C LEU A 655 2.61 1.62 -16.44
N ALA A 656 2.42 0.66 -17.37
CA ALA A 656 3.49 0.10 -18.17
C ALA A 656 3.90 1.01 -19.36
N ALA A 657 3.05 1.97 -19.76
CA ALA A 657 3.28 2.84 -20.91
C ALA A 657 4.64 3.58 -20.89
N PRO A 658 5.13 4.14 -19.77
CA PRO A 658 6.45 4.77 -19.72
C PRO A 658 7.60 3.79 -19.99
N TRP A 659 7.50 2.53 -19.55
CA TRP A 659 8.48 1.48 -19.82
C TRP A 659 8.45 1.08 -21.31
N PHE A 660 7.27 0.90 -21.89
CA PHE A 660 7.07 0.59 -23.29
C PHE A 660 7.64 1.69 -24.19
N LEU A 661 7.36 2.97 -23.87
CA LEU A 661 7.85 4.12 -24.63
C LEU A 661 9.37 4.33 -24.51
N ARG A 662 10.03 3.86 -23.46
CA ARG A 662 11.49 3.85 -23.40
C ARG A 662 12.10 2.90 -24.42
N LYS A 663 11.43 1.79 -24.73
CA LYS A 663 11.88 0.81 -25.75
C LYS A 663 11.50 1.24 -27.17
N ILE A 664 10.30 1.79 -27.36
CA ILE A 664 9.77 2.20 -28.66
C ILE A 664 9.29 3.67 -28.55
N PRO A 665 10.20 4.64 -28.70
CA PRO A 665 9.89 6.03 -28.34
C PRO A 665 8.98 6.75 -29.33
N GLY A 666 8.14 7.66 -28.79
CA GLY A 666 7.35 8.63 -29.51
C GLY A 666 6.28 8.03 -30.42
N ILE A 667 6.12 8.58 -31.62
CA ILE A 667 5.09 8.22 -32.61
C ILE A 667 5.13 6.72 -32.98
N LYS A 668 6.33 6.11 -32.99
CA LYS A 668 6.45 4.66 -33.23
C LYS A 668 5.73 3.83 -32.18
N GLY A 669 5.89 4.17 -30.90
CA GLY A 669 5.23 3.46 -29.81
C GLY A 669 3.71 3.54 -29.92
N ILE A 670 3.17 4.72 -30.25
CA ILE A 670 1.73 4.91 -30.49
C ILE A 670 1.25 4.02 -31.64
N ALA A 671 1.91 4.09 -32.80
CA ALA A 671 1.54 3.31 -33.97
C ALA A 671 1.63 1.77 -33.71
N THR A 672 2.64 1.32 -32.95
CA THR A 672 2.78 -0.10 -32.58
C THR A 672 1.63 -0.55 -31.67
N ALA A 673 1.23 0.25 -30.70
CA ALA A 673 0.10 -0.09 -29.83
C ALA A 673 -1.23 -0.07 -30.59
N GLN A 674 -1.43 0.88 -31.53
CA GLN A 674 -2.60 0.91 -32.43
C GLN A 674 -2.64 -0.32 -33.34
N PHE A 675 -1.49 -0.74 -33.89
CA PHE A 675 -1.38 -1.98 -34.65
C PHE A 675 -1.73 -3.21 -33.80
N ALA A 676 -1.22 -3.32 -32.58
CA ALA A 676 -1.56 -4.42 -31.68
C ALA A 676 -3.06 -4.43 -31.37
N THR A 677 -3.69 -3.28 -31.19
CA THR A 677 -5.14 -3.14 -31.03
C THR A 677 -5.89 -3.66 -32.25
N ALA A 678 -5.44 -3.34 -33.48
CA ALA A 678 -6.03 -3.86 -34.72
C ALA A 678 -5.96 -5.41 -34.78
N VAL A 679 -4.82 -6.00 -34.42
CA VAL A 679 -4.66 -7.47 -34.31
C VAL A 679 -5.66 -8.08 -33.33
N MET A 680 -5.85 -7.46 -32.16
CA MET A 680 -6.82 -7.96 -31.18
C MET A 680 -8.26 -7.86 -31.69
N LEU A 681 -8.62 -6.84 -32.46
CA LEU A 681 -9.94 -6.75 -33.10
C LEU A 681 -10.16 -7.84 -34.14
N VAL A 682 -9.14 -8.20 -34.93
CA VAL A 682 -9.20 -9.38 -35.84
C VAL A 682 -9.41 -10.67 -35.04
N LEU A 683 -8.66 -10.85 -33.96
CA LEU A 683 -8.83 -12.03 -33.11
C LEU A 683 -10.25 -12.09 -32.52
N LEU A 684 -10.79 -10.97 -32.06
CA LEU A 684 -12.19 -10.89 -31.60
C LEU A 684 -13.19 -11.25 -32.70
N ALA A 685 -12.95 -10.83 -33.94
CA ALA A 685 -13.81 -11.17 -35.09
C ALA A 685 -13.82 -12.68 -35.38
N MET A 686 -12.66 -13.32 -35.28
CA MET A 686 -12.45 -14.74 -35.58
C MET A 686 -12.84 -15.69 -34.45
N THR A 687 -12.93 -15.18 -33.22
CA THR A 687 -13.13 -15.99 -32.02
C THR A 687 -14.58 -16.41 -31.85
N ALA A 688 -14.81 -17.71 -31.66
CA ALA A 688 -16.13 -18.29 -31.39
C ALA A 688 -16.33 -18.70 -29.90
N THR A 689 -15.24 -18.82 -29.13
CA THR A 689 -15.32 -19.23 -27.73
C THR A 689 -15.37 -18.01 -26.76
N PRO A 690 -16.25 -18.05 -25.77
CA PRO A 690 -16.39 -16.94 -24.81
C PRO A 690 -15.10 -16.55 -24.08
N THR A 691 -14.32 -17.57 -23.66
CA THR A 691 -13.07 -17.34 -22.90
C THR A 691 -12.00 -16.65 -23.75
N ALA A 692 -11.80 -17.13 -25.00
CA ALA A 692 -10.82 -16.50 -25.88
C ALA A 692 -11.23 -15.07 -26.27
N ALA A 693 -12.53 -14.83 -26.50
CA ALA A 693 -13.05 -13.50 -26.75
C ALA A 693 -12.85 -12.56 -25.54
N ALA A 694 -13.08 -13.05 -24.31
CA ALA A 694 -12.83 -12.28 -23.10
C ALA A 694 -11.37 -11.89 -22.95
N VAL A 695 -10.44 -12.83 -23.16
CA VAL A 695 -8.99 -12.56 -23.13
C VAL A 695 -8.60 -11.55 -24.22
N ALA A 696 -9.06 -11.76 -25.45
CA ALA A 696 -8.76 -10.85 -26.56
C ALA A 696 -9.29 -9.44 -26.28
N TYR A 697 -10.49 -9.30 -25.69
CA TYR A 697 -11.08 -8.02 -25.31
C TYR A 697 -10.29 -7.32 -24.19
N VAL A 698 -9.87 -8.05 -23.15
CA VAL A 698 -9.06 -7.50 -22.07
C VAL A 698 -7.73 -6.98 -22.60
N VAL A 699 -7.08 -7.72 -23.48
CA VAL A 699 -5.80 -7.31 -24.10
C VAL A 699 -6.02 -6.15 -25.09
N TYR A 700 -7.11 -6.16 -25.84
CA TYR A 700 -7.55 -5.05 -26.70
C TYR A 700 -7.65 -3.76 -25.89
N MET A 701 -8.37 -3.77 -24.76
CA MET A 701 -8.56 -2.61 -23.90
C MET A 701 -7.25 -2.12 -23.29
N ALA A 702 -6.32 -3.02 -22.97
CA ALA A 702 -4.98 -2.67 -22.50
C ALA A 702 -4.17 -1.89 -23.54
N PHE A 703 -4.05 -2.40 -24.76
CA PHE A 703 -3.29 -1.72 -25.83
C PHE A 703 -3.95 -0.40 -26.27
N GLN A 704 -5.27 -0.37 -26.38
CA GLN A 704 -6.02 0.84 -26.75
C GLN A 704 -5.72 1.98 -25.76
N ASN A 705 -5.85 1.73 -24.46
CA ASN A 705 -5.73 2.77 -23.43
C ASN A 705 -4.28 3.15 -23.11
N MET A 706 -3.32 2.27 -23.40
CA MET A 706 -1.88 2.59 -23.29
C MET A 706 -1.47 3.74 -24.20
N THR A 707 -2.21 4.00 -25.28
CA THR A 707 -1.86 5.07 -26.26
C THR A 707 -2.22 6.46 -25.76
N GLU A 708 -3.22 6.63 -24.88
CA GLU A 708 -3.75 7.92 -24.46
C GLU A 708 -2.70 8.88 -23.85
N PRO A 709 -1.93 8.49 -22.82
CA PRO A 709 -0.90 9.36 -22.26
C PRO A 709 0.17 9.75 -23.28
N CYS A 710 0.43 8.84 -24.23
CA CYS A 710 1.42 9.03 -25.28
C CYS A 710 0.98 10.06 -26.32
N LEU A 711 -0.29 9.99 -26.73
CA LEU A 711 -0.91 10.95 -27.68
C LEU A 711 -0.84 12.37 -27.11
N PHE A 712 -1.26 12.56 -25.84
CA PHE A 712 -1.20 13.86 -25.19
C PHE A 712 0.23 14.38 -25.04
N SER A 713 1.18 13.51 -24.65
CA SER A 713 2.59 13.90 -24.51
C SER A 713 3.17 14.37 -25.83
N VAL A 714 2.95 13.64 -26.93
CA VAL A 714 3.45 14.01 -28.28
C VAL A 714 2.81 15.32 -28.75
N LEU A 715 1.49 15.50 -28.54
CA LEU A 715 0.79 16.71 -28.93
C LEU A 715 1.29 17.93 -28.16
N MET A 716 1.39 17.84 -26.81
CA MET A 716 1.78 18.96 -25.95
C MET A 716 3.24 19.38 -26.11
N ASN A 717 4.12 18.44 -26.50
CA ASN A 717 5.54 18.74 -26.78
C ASN A 717 5.77 19.47 -28.13
N ARG A 718 4.72 19.63 -28.95
CA ARG A 718 4.80 20.25 -30.30
C ARG A 718 4.02 21.55 -30.44
N VAL A 719 3.44 22.02 -29.38
CA VAL A 719 2.68 23.28 -29.33
C VAL A 719 3.29 24.23 -28.31
N THR A 720 3.23 25.50 -28.59
CA THR A 720 3.67 26.54 -27.65
C THR A 720 2.71 26.61 -26.47
N PRO A 721 3.13 27.12 -25.30
CA PRO A 721 2.26 27.27 -24.14
C PRO A 721 0.93 27.97 -24.46
N ALA A 722 0.95 28.98 -25.31
CA ALA A 722 -0.26 29.72 -25.73
C ALA A 722 -1.22 28.89 -26.63
N GLU A 723 -0.69 27.91 -27.37
CA GLU A 723 -1.48 27.04 -28.26
C GLU A 723 -1.99 25.76 -27.58
N ARG A 724 -1.52 25.40 -26.38
CA ARG A 724 -1.91 24.16 -25.69
C ARG A 724 -3.41 24.01 -25.52
N GLY A 725 -4.09 25.08 -25.14
CA GLY A 725 -5.55 25.11 -25.01
C GLY A 725 -6.28 24.85 -26.33
N GLY A 726 -5.77 25.41 -27.46
CA GLY A 726 -6.32 25.18 -28.78
C GLY A 726 -6.08 23.76 -29.29
N ALA A 727 -4.88 23.20 -29.06
CA ALA A 727 -4.54 21.83 -29.39
C ALA A 727 -5.41 20.81 -28.67
N SER A 728 -5.62 20.99 -27.35
CA SER A 728 -6.52 20.13 -26.56
C SER A 728 -7.96 20.21 -27.07
N ALA A 729 -8.44 21.42 -27.41
CA ALA A 729 -9.79 21.59 -27.96
C ALA A 729 -9.94 20.87 -29.31
N LEU A 730 -8.97 20.98 -30.23
CA LEU A 730 -8.96 20.27 -31.48
C LEU A 730 -8.97 18.76 -31.33
N HIS A 731 -8.15 18.24 -30.38
CA HIS A 731 -8.14 16.81 -30.07
C HIS A 731 -9.52 16.35 -29.57
N PHE A 732 -10.10 17.05 -28.61
CA PHE A 732 -11.42 16.71 -28.07
C PHE A 732 -12.52 16.77 -29.13
N LEU A 733 -12.55 17.80 -29.96
CA LEU A 733 -13.51 17.95 -31.07
C LEU A 733 -13.38 16.79 -32.07
N ALA A 734 -12.15 16.43 -32.44
CA ALA A 734 -11.88 15.33 -33.37
C ALA A 734 -12.38 13.98 -32.79
N THR A 735 -12.09 13.69 -31.54
CA THR A 735 -12.49 12.44 -30.88
C THR A 735 -14.00 12.35 -30.69
N SER A 736 -14.66 13.43 -30.24
CA SER A 736 -16.13 13.46 -30.06
C SER A 736 -16.89 13.35 -31.38
N PHE A 737 -16.43 14.05 -32.42
CA PHE A 737 -17.05 13.99 -33.74
C PHE A 737 -16.86 12.59 -34.36
N ALA A 738 -15.68 12.00 -34.24
CA ALA A 738 -15.44 10.62 -34.67
C ALA A 738 -16.34 9.62 -33.94
N GLY A 739 -16.49 9.78 -32.60
CA GLY A 739 -17.38 8.92 -31.79
C GLY A 739 -18.85 9.02 -32.20
N THR A 740 -19.33 10.23 -32.53
CA THR A 740 -20.70 10.43 -33.00
C THR A 740 -20.96 9.69 -34.31
N LEU A 741 -20.07 9.84 -35.29
CA LEU A 741 -20.23 9.21 -36.61
C LEU A 741 -20.03 7.69 -36.52
N SER A 742 -19.06 7.21 -35.74
CA SER A 742 -18.74 5.79 -35.62
C SER A 742 -19.87 5.01 -34.97
N ALA A 743 -20.49 5.53 -33.90
CA ALA A 743 -21.60 4.86 -33.21
C ALA A 743 -22.83 4.69 -34.11
N MET A 744 -23.14 5.71 -34.89
CA MET A 744 -24.23 5.66 -35.88
C MET A 744 -23.95 4.63 -36.99
N ALA A 745 -22.74 4.68 -37.54
CA ALA A 745 -22.33 3.74 -38.59
C ALA A 745 -22.28 2.30 -38.07
N ALA A 746 -21.78 2.09 -36.85
CA ALA A 746 -21.68 0.78 -36.21
C ALA A 746 -23.05 0.13 -35.97
N GLY A 747 -24.02 0.86 -35.46
CA GLY A 747 -25.38 0.34 -35.24
C GLY A 747 -26.04 -0.14 -36.53
N ALA A 748 -25.89 0.64 -37.63
CA ALA A 748 -26.39 0.26 -38.93
C ALA A 748 -25.63 -0.95 -39.54
N ALA A 749 -24.30 -0.98 -39.38
CA ALA A 749 -23.47 -2.08 -39.87
C ALA A 749 -23.70 -3.38 -39.12
N LEU A 750 -23.84 -3.35 -37.79
CA LEU A 750 -24.14 -4.50 -36.95
C LEU A 750 -25.42 -5.19 -37.37
N ALA A 751 -26.49 -4.40 -37.60
CA ALA A 751 -27.79 -4.92 -38.01
C ALA A 751 -27.78 -5.54 -39.42
N ARG A 752 -26.93 -5.03 -40.34
CA ARG A 752 -26.91 -5.48 -41.73
C ARG A 752 -25.87 -6.55 -42.04
N TRP A 753 -24.69 -6.47 -41.43
CA TRP A 753 -23.53 -7.32 -41.75
C TRP A 753 -23.01 -8.14 -40.56
N GLY A 754 -23.55 -7.93 -39.36
CA GLY A 754 -23.20 -8.65 -38.16
C GLY A 754 -21.89 -8.23 -37.50
N TYR A 755 -21.56 -8.88 -36.39
CA TYR A 755 -20.45 -8.50 -35.51
C TYR A 755 -19.06 -8.73 -36.12
N SER A 756 -18.86 -9.84 -36.89
CA SER A 756 -17.55 -10.16 -37.48
C SER A 756 -17.10 -9.08 -38.43
N PHE A 757 -17.98 -8.71 -39.37
CA PHE A 757 -17.69 -7.65 -40.35
C PHE A 757 -17.36 -6.32 -39.68
N VAL A 758 -18.11 -5.97 -38.63
CA VAL A 758 -17.91 -4.70 -37.89
C VAL A 758 -16.59 -4.68 -37.17
N LEU A 759 -16.17 -5.80 -36.58
CA LEU A 759 -14.87 -5.95 -35.94
C LEU A 759 -13.71 -5.94 -36.95
N GLU A 760 -13.88 -6.57 -38.11
CA GLU A 760 -12.91 -6.54 -39.20
C GLU A 760 -12.75 -5.12 -39.78
N ALA A 761 -13.87 -4.42 -39.98
CA ALA A 761 -13.87 -3.03 -40.41
C ALA A 761 -13.20 -2.09 -39.39
N ALA A 762 -13.47 -2.28 -38.09
CA ALA A 762 -12.80 -1.55 -37.01
C ALA A 762 -11.29 -1.86 -36.99
N ALA A 763 -10.89 -3.12 -37.20
CA ALA A 763 -9.49 -3.52 -37.27
C ALA A 763 -8.76 -2.89 -38.44
N LEU A 764 -9.41 -2.88 -39.64
CA LEU A 764 -8.85 -2.24 -40.83
C LEU A 764 -8.66 -0.71 -40.60
N LEU A 765 -9.65 -0.05 -40.02
CA LEU A 765 -9.56 1.38 -39.72
C LEU A 765 -8.50 1.68 -38.64
N ALA A 766 -8.35 0.80 -37.63
CA ALA A 766 -7.29 0.90 -36.62
C ALA A 766 -5.90 0.73 -37.25
N LEU A 767 -5.77 -0.19 -38.22
CA LEU A 767 -4.55 -0.35 -39.02
C LEU A 767 -4.24 0.91 -39.87
N VAL A 768 -5.27 1.46 -40.51
CA VAL A 768 -5.14 2.72 -41.26
C VAL A 768 -4.71 3.86 -40.32
N ALA A 769 -5.31 3.97 -39.15
CA ALA A 769 -4.92 4.95 -38.13
C ALA A 769 -3.44 4.79 -37.70
N ALA A 770 -2.99 3.54 -37.48
CA ALA A 770 -1.59 3.23 -37.14
C ALA A 770 -0.62 3.67 -38.26
N ILE A 771 -0.97 3.42 -39.55
CA ILE A 771 -0.19 3.83 -40.70
C ILE A 771 -0.15 5.36 -40.81
N LEU A 772 -1.30 6.04 -40.69
CA LEU A 772 -1.38 7.50 -40.71
C LEU A 772 -0.57 8.09 -39.54
N MET A 773 -0.70 7.54 -38.35
CA MET A 773 0.09 7.98 -37.21
C MET A 773 1.59 7.82 -37.48
N PHE A 774 2.01 6.67 -38.03
CA PHE A 774 3.41 6.44 -38.39
C PHE A 774 3.90 7.42 -39.46
N ALA A 775 3.07 7.75 -40.45
CA ALA A 775 3.39 8.73 -41.49
C ALA A 775 3.65 10.15 -40.95
N THR A 776 2.93 10.53 -39.85
CA THR A 776 3.18 11.82 -39.18
C THR A 776 4.61 11.95 -38.64
N ARG A 777 5.34 10.85 -38.50
CA ARG A 777 6.74 10.84 -38.04
C ARG A 777 7.66 11.65 -38.96
N ALA A 778 7.44 11.61 -40.26
CA ALA A 778 8.22 12.41 -41.21
C ALA A 778 8.02 13.92 -40.93
N LEU A 779 6.76 14.33 -40.73
CA LEU A 779 6.40 15.71 -40.39
C LEU A 779 6.92 16.11 -39.01
N TYR A 780 6.92 15.15 -38.06
CA TYR A 780 7.47 15.35 -36.72
C TYR A 780 8.98 15.62 -36.77
N ARG A 781 9.74 14.94 -37.63
CA ARG A 781 11.19 15.14 -37.79
C ARG A 781 11.52 16.43 -38.49
N ALA A 782 10.78 16.77 -39.56
CA ALA A 782 11.00 17.96 -40.35
C ALA A 782 10.73 19.28 -39.58
N GLY A 783 9.84 19.25 -38.61
CA GLY A 783 9.50 20.42 -37.78
C GLY A 783 10.30 20.53 -36.47
N SER A 784 11.34 19.72 -36.25
CA SER A 784 12.21 19.87 -35.09
C SER A 784 13.14 21.08 -35.31
N PRO A 785 13.09 22.13 -34.48
CA PRO A 785 14.16 23.10 -34.45
C PRO A 785 15.44 22.33 -34.07
N ASN A 786 16.50 22.49 -34.85
CA ASN A 786 17.79 21.88 -34.61
C ASN A 786 18.14 22.05 -33.11
N PRO A 787 18.42 21.00 -32.38
CA PRO A 787 18.83 21.19 -30.99
C PRO A 787 20.19 21.90 -31.05
N ARG A 788 20.20 23.21 -30.81
CA ARG A 788 21.45 23.86 -30.40
C ARG A 788 21.92 23.09 -29.17
N PRO A 789 23.13 22.58 -29.12
CA PRO A 789 23.68 22.00 -27.93
C PRO A 789 23.63 23.09 -26.87
N GLN A 790 22.81 22.93 -25.84
CA GLN A 790 22.97 23.71 -24.63
C GLN A 790 24.35 23.33 -24.09
N SER A 791 25.30 24.24 -24.37
CA SER A 791 26.60 24.19 -23.73
C SER A 791 26.35 24.26 -22.21
N LEU A 792 26.50 23.14 -21.56
CA LEU A 792 26.88 23.10 -20.14
C LEU A 792 28.17 23.89 -20.01
N ALA A 793 28.11 24.98 -19.33
CA ALA A 793 29.16 25.70 -18.65
C ALA A 793 28.94 27.21 -18.80
N LYS A 794 28.27 27.80 -17.91
CA LYS A 794 28.75 29.06 -17.31
C LYS A 794 28.69 28.94 -15.81
N THR A 795 29.81 28.50 -15.29
CA THR A 795 30.30 28.77 -13.94
C THR A 795 29.92 30.19 -13.55
N ILE A 796 29.16 30.32 -12.49
CA ILE A 796 28.97 31.58 -11.77
C ILE A 796 30.31 31.85 -11.05
N PRO A 797 31.00 32.97 -11.26
CA PRO A 797 32.15 33.35 -10.45
C PRO A 797 31.66 33.73 -9.05
N LEU A 798 32.24 33.09 -8.05
CA LEU A 798 32.23 33.60 -6.68
C LEU A 798 32.95 34.98 -6.67
N GLU A 799 32.20 36.07 -6.62
CA GLU A 799 32.76 37.38 -6.23
C GLU A 799 32.98 37.38 -4.72
N SER A 800 34.25 37.30 -4.39
CA SER A 800 34.79 37.70 -3.09
C SER A 800 34.61 39.19 -2.90
N SER A 801 33.71 39.65 -2.04
CA SER A 801 33.71 40.99 -1.49
C SER A 801 34.36 41.00 -0.12
N SER A 802 35.67 41.22 -0.11
CA SER A 802 36.38 41.86 0.98
C SER A 802 36.37 43.39 0.74
N GLN A 803 35.83 44.14 1.69
CA GLN A 803 36.23 45.53 2.12
C GLN A 803 35.23 45.92 3.20
N ALA A 804 35.54 45.89 4.48
CA ALA A 804 36.35 46.82 5.29
C ALA A 804 35.88 48.28 5.20
N GLY A 805 35.43 48.81 6.33
CA GLY A 805 35.69 50.16 6.72
C GLY A 805 34.52 51.06 7.11
N GLY A 806 34.31 51.23 8.42
CA GLY A 806 34.33 52.59 9.03
C GLY A 806 32.99 53.36 8.99
N ALA A 807 32.30 53.36 10.05
CA ALA A 807 31.95 54.47 10.96
C ALA A 807 30.87 54.00 11.95
#